data_2178f2bf6788232d8eb2dfda2ecd9b12
#
_entry.id   2178f2bf6788232d8eb2dfda2ecd9b12
#
_cell.length_a   1.000
_cell.length_b   1.000
_cell.length_c   1.000
_cell.angle_alpha   90.00
_cell.angle_beta   90.00
_cell.angle_gamma   90.00
#
_symmetry.space_group_name_H-M   'P 1'
#
loop_
_entity.id
_entity.type
_entity.pdbx_description
1 polymer ?
#
loop_
_entity_poly.entity_id
_entity_poly.type
_entity_poly.pdbx_seq_one_letter_code
_entity_poly.pdbx_strand_id
1 'polypeptide(L)'
;MAAKLDDFMQWPEIEALEYGECSRPQDVLGARMADRSHVLVTAYFPEVDSVAVRVAGAKKEYKMEEADRQGYYGVLIPGRKIPEYVFMVEKKGKRREVPDAYAMDSLIDGMDMEKFINGCHDTIYEKLGAHPMTRDGVEGTYFAVWAPNARAVSVVGDFNQWREDTHPMIKREPAGIYELFVPGVGKGDLYKFSIYQSTGNRVLKADPFANYAELRPATASVVWDLTKYSWKDEKWLARRSKWNCEKEPVLVYEVALGAFKKPKIAGREERDCFYTYKEMAPLLCEYCEKMGYTHVELMPVMEHPFDGSWGYQVTGYYAPTARYGTPDDFAYFVDYMHQHDIGVILDWVPAHFPKDQHGLARFDGTCLFEHLDPRQGEHPHWGTLIYNYGRNEVVNFLTANAMYWIRQFHVDGIRMDAVASMLYLDYGKQDGEWVANMYGGNENLEAIAFLQHINDCIHKEKSGVMTIAEESTAWPQVTGDVSDGGLGFDFKWNMGWMNDYLEYIQTDPLFRKGRHGMLTMSMLYQYSEDFMLVLSHDEVVHGKGSMYGKIPGDHQDKLSTLRLTYGFMAAHPGKKLLFMGQEFGQIREWSEERELDWQLLDPVDGQESGHEKLRQFVSYLNVFYQAHPALYVNDTKPSGFQWLSTLDADNSVIVFLRKCKDETLLITCNFTPVYHEKFKVGVPFAGKYKEILNSDAVEFGGGGHVNPRVKNSKREKWDGKPNSIEIKLAPLSVQVFQCTKVAVKRKKA
;
A
#
# COMPACT_ATOMS: atom_id res chain seq x y z
N MET A 1 6.40 63.87 20.72
CA MET A 1 7.36 63.52 19.64
C MET A 1 6.60 62.69 18.65
N ALA A 2 6.79 62.92 17.35
CA ALA A 2 6.23 61.98 16.36
C ALA A 2 6.92 60.60 16.53
N ALA A 3 6.15 59.54 16.57
CA ALA A 3 6.68 58.18 16.67
C ALA A 3 7.60 57.92 15.45
N LYS A 4 8.83 57.51 15.69
CA LYS A 4 9.77 57.13 14.63
C LYS A 4 9.67 55.66 14.37
N LEU A 5 9.91 55.25 13.15
CA LEU A 5 9.86 53.82 12.76
C LEU A 5 10.79 52.96 13.60
N ASP A 6 12.01 53.44 13.87
CA ASP A 6 13.02 52.75 14.68
C ASP A 6 12.56 52.40 16.11
N ASP A 7 11.63 53.19 16.68
CA ASP A 7 11.12 52.95 18.06
C ASP A 7 10.31 51.64 18.16
N PHE A 8 9.91 51.05 17.02
CA PHE A 8 9.07 49.83 16.93
C PHE A 8 9.80 48.64 16.33
N MET A 9 11.08 48.77 15.98
CA MET A 9 11.88 47.70 15.38
C MET A 9 12.41 46.74 16.44
N GLN A 10 12.21 45.44 16.19
CA GLN A 10 12.75 44.37 17.02
C GLN A 10 14.03 43.81 16.33
N TRP A 11 15.11 44.57 16.43
CA TRP A 11 16.36 44.33 15.71
C TRP A 11 16.91 42.90 15.83
N PRO A 12 16.90 42.23 17.03
CA PRO A 12 17.38 40.86 17.14
C PRO A 12 16.56 39.87 16.32
N GLU A 13 15.24 40.06 16.23
CA GLU A 13 14.34 39.17 15.46
C GLU A 13 14.42 39.49 13.95
N ILE A 14 14.71 40.76 13.59
CA ILE A 14 14.93 41.17 12.19
C ILE A 14 16.25 40.57 11.69
N GLU A 15 17.31 40.64 12.49
CA GLU A 15 18.57 39.97 12.17
C GLU A 15 18.39 38.46 12.03
N ALA A 16 17.65 37.82 12.95
CA ALA A 16 17.31 36.40 12.84
C ALA A 16 16.53 36.07 11.57
N LEU A 17 15.64 36.98 11.11
CA LEU A 17 14.91 36.81 9.86
C LEU A 17 15.87 36.79 8.66
N GLU A 18 16.80 37.70 8.60
CA GLU A 18 17.79 37.85 7.51
C GLU A 18 18.72 36.63 7.40
N TYR A 19 18.98 35.96 8.52
CA TYR A 19 19.71 34.70 8.54
C TYR A 19 18.81 33.46 8.37
N GLY A 20 17.49 33.62 8.19
CA GLY A 20 16.54 32.51 8.07
C GLY A 20 16.33 31.74 9.37
N GLU A 21 16.59 32.39 10.52
CA GLU A 21 16.53 31.80 11.87
C GLU A 21 15.33 32.32 12.69
N CYS A 22 14.47 33.13 12.07
CA CYS A 22 13.34 33.76 12.76
C CYS A 22 12.32 32.74 13.25
N SER A 23 12.18 32.61 14.54
CA SER A 23 11.25 31.69 15.20
C SER A 23 9.82 32.23 15.30
N ARG A 24 9.65 33.54 15.17
CA ARG A 24 8.38 34.27 15.36
C ARG A 24 8.17 35.31 14.25
N PRO A 25 8.01 34.90 13.01
CA PRO A 25 7.91 35.84 11.87
C PRO A 25 6.72 36.79 12.00
N GLN A 26 5.64 36.42 12.66
CA GLN A 26 4.48 37.28 12.92
C GLN A 26 4.79 38.48 13.84
N ASP A 27 5.91 38.49 14.57
CA ASP A 27 6.31 39.62 15.41
C ASP A 27 7.06 40.70 14.62
N VAL A 28 7.62 40.32 13.46
CA VAL A 28 8.45 41.19 12.63
C VAL A 28 7.95 41.39 11.20
N LEU A 29 6.98 40.59 10.73
CA LEU A 29 6.39 40.70 9.40
C LEU A 29 4.88 40.94 9.52
N GLY A 30 4.32 41.60 8.48
CA GLY A 30 2.90 41.91 8.42
C GLY A 30 2.52 43.21 9.11
N ALA A 31 1.22 43.37 9.39
CA ALA A 31 0.65 44.56 10.01
C ALA A 31 0.32 44.32 11.47
N ARG A 32 0.67 45.31 12.33
CA ARG A 32 0.32 45.31 13.77
C ARG A 32 0.09 46.71 14.28
N MET A 33 -0.64 46.84 15.38
CA MET A 33 -0.82 48.16 16.01
C MET A 33 0.51 48.62 16.63
N ALA A 34 1.06 49.74 16.16
CA ALA A 34 2.24 50.37 16.76
C ALA A 34 1.85 51.10 18.05
N ASP A 35 0.78 51.87 17.99
CA ASP A 35 0.16 52.58 19.10
C ASP A 35 -1.35 52.71 18.89
N ARG A 36 -2.03 53.55 19.70
CA ARG A 36 -3.50 53.76 19.59
C ARG A 36 -3.95 54.46 18.29
N SER A 37 -3.01 54.98 17.49
CA SER A 37 -3.27 55.86 16.33
C SER A 37 -2.50 55.48 15.08
N HIS A 38 -1.58 54.52 15.17
CA HIS A 38 -0.76 54.09 14.05
C HIS A 38 -0.72 52.56 13.95
N VAL A 39 -0.74 52.08 12.70
CA VAL A 39 -0.46 50.70 12.31
C VAL A 39 0.97 50.65 11.75
N LEU A 40 1.80 49.79 12.29
CA LEU A 40 3.08 49.44 11.69
C LEU A 40 2.88 48.31 10.70
N VAL A 41 3.32 48.54 9.46
CA VAL A 41 3.39 47.47 8.43
C VAL A 41 4.84 47.24 8.10
N THR A 42 5.27 45.99 8.20
CA THR A 42 6.65 45.57 7.93
C THR A 42 6.67 44.44 6.92
N ALA A 43 7.72 44.38 6.10
CA ALA A 43 7.90 43.38 5.07
C ALA A 43 9.37 43.07 4.82
N TYR A 44 9.70 41.90 4.34
CA TYR A 44 11.02 41.51 3.92
C TYR A 44 11.01 41.15 2.43
N PHE A 45 11.62 42.02 1.62
CA PHE A 45 11.74 41.92 0.16
C PHE A 45 13.19 42.18 -0.26
N PRO A 46 14.07 41.19 -0.20
CA PRO A 46 15.44 41.37 -0.61
C PRO A 46 15.56 41.65 -2.12
N GLU A 47 16.54 42.48 -2.50
CA GLU A 47 16.88 42.81 -3.90
C GLU A 47 15.74 43.47 -4.68
N VAL A 48 14.94 44.34 -4.07
CA VAL A 48 13.93 45.13 -4.76
C VAL A 48 14.29 46.62 -4.76
N ASP A 49 13.78 47.37 -5.74
CA ASP A 49 14.10 48.79 -5.88
C ASP A 49 13.29 49.65 -4.89
N SER A 50 12.04 49.29 -4.62
CA SER A 50 11.19 49.98 -3.65
C SER A 50 9.98 49.18 -3.27
N VAL A 51 9.42 49.46 -2.06
CA VAL A 51 8.17 48.87 -1.55
C VAL A 51 7.25 50.00 -1.08
N ALA A 52 5.94 49.86 -1.33
CA ALA A 52 4.92 50.75 -0.76
C ALA A 52 3.71 49.88 -0.33
N VAL A 53 2.91 50.38 0.60
CA VAL A 53 1.64 49.80 1.01
C VAL A 53 0.50 50.57 0.35
N ARG A 54 -0.41 49.86 -0.31
CA ARG A 54 -1.68 50.38 -0.79
C ARG A 54 -2.82 49.82 0.03
N VAL A 55 -3.51 50.71 0.75
CA VAL A 55 -4.69 50.32 1.55
C VAL A 55 -5.90 50.14 0.64
N ALA A 56 -6.71 49.11 0.87
CA ALA A 56 -7.93 48.86 0.11
C ALA A 56 -8.89 50.07 0.12
N GLY A 57 -9.43 50.38 -1.05
CA GLY A 57 -10.32 51.53 -1.24
C GLY A 57 -9.63 52.92 -1.19
N ALA A 58 -8.33 53.00 -0.91
CA ALA A 58 -7.57 54.26 -0.90
C ALA A 58 -6.78 54.46 -2.19
N LYS A 59 -6.73 55.74 -2.70
CA LYS A 59 -5.86 56.11 -3.82
C LYS A 59 -4.42 56.36 -3.38
N LYS A 60 -4.21 56.58 -2.08
CA LYS A 60 -2.91 56.93 -1.49
C LYS A 60 -2.10 55.69 -1.24
N GLU A 61 -0.87 55.71 -1.66
CA GLU A 61 0.13 54.68 -1.28
C GLU A 61 1.06 55.24 -0.21
N TYR A 62 1.47 54.40 0.70
CA TYR A 62 2.44 54.74 1.73
C TYR A 62 3.76 54.07 1.38
N LYS A 63 4.75 54.91 0.97
CA LYS A 63 6.11 54.42 0.68
C LYS A 63 6.72 53.86 1.97
N MET A 64 7.27 52.67 1.89
CA MET A 64 7.99 52.02 3.01
C MET A 64 9.43 52.53 3.05
N GLU A 65 9.97 52.69 4.24
CA GLU A 65 11.38 52.96 4.46
C GLU A 65 12.12 51.61 4.53
N GLU A 66 13.25 51.54 3.84
CA GLU A 66 14.19 50.43 4.00
C GLU A 66 14.91 50.62 5.33
N ALA A 67 14.47 49.87 6.35
CA ALA A 67 14.99 49.96 7.71
C ALA A 67 16.34 49.23 7.85
N ASP A 68 16.54 48.20 7.04
CA ASP A 68 17.83 47.51 6.90
C ASP A 68 18.17 47.32 5.41
N ARG A 69 19.45 47.48 5.06
CA ARG A 69 19.96 47.36 3.68
C ARG A 69 19.85 45.98 3.06
N GLN A 70 19.43 44.97 3.81
CA GLN A 70 19.21 43.63 3.31
C GLN A 70 17.80 43.40 2.79
N GLY A 71 16.94 44.46 2.79
CA GLY A 71 15.60 44.40 2.22
C GLY A 71 14.48 44.31 3.24
N TYR A 72 14.73 44.70 4.48
CA TYR A 72 13.68 44.85 5.48
C TYR A 72 13.05 46.22 5.44
N TYR A 73 11.75 46.30 5.17
CA TYR A 73 10.98 47.52 4.97
C TYR A 73 9.95 47.74 6.08
N GLY A 74 9.72 49.00 6.45
CA GLY A 74 8.69 49.37 7.42
C GLY A 74 8.00 50.69 7.07
N VAL A 75 6.73 50.84 7.50
CA VAL A 75 5.98 52.07 7.44
C VAL A 75 4.96 52.21 8.54
N LEU A 76 4.79 53.43 9.08
CA LEU A 76 3.72 53.77 10.00
C LEU A 76 2.55 54.41 9.22
N ILE A 77 1.39 53.73 9.29
CA ILE A 77 0.16 54.19 8.65
C ILE A 77 -0.79 54.74 9.72
N PRO A 78 -1.30 55.97 9.58
CA PRO A 78 -2.30 56.50 10.53
C PRO A 78 -3.56 55.61 10.51
N GLY A 79 -3.95 55.10 11.67
CA GLY A 79 -5.13 54.22 11.79
C GLY A 79 -5.31 53.67 13.21
N ARG A 80 -6.54 53.33 13.54
CA ARG A 80 -6.92 52.72 14.83
C ARG A 80 -7.27 51.21 14.70
N LYS A 81 -7.19 50.70 13.47
CA LYS A 81 -7.43 49.30 13.09
C LYS A 81 -6.47 48.93 11.97
N ILE A 82 -6.05 47.69 11.91
CA ILE A 82 -5.30 47.15 10.80
C ILE A 82 -6.21 47.18 9.57
N PRO A 83 -5.82 47.91 8.48
CA PRO A 83 -6.60 47.94 7.25
C PRO A 83 -6.33 46.72 6.38
N GLU A 84 -7.22 46.42 5.44
CA GLU A 84 -6.88 45.57 4.31
C GLU A 84 -5.90 46.31 3.38
N TYR A 85 -4.83 45.62 2.94
CA TYR A 85 -3.77 46.24 2.13
C TYR A 85 -3.07 45.18 1.28
N VAL A 86 -2.29 45.72 0.30
CA VAL A 86 -1.32 44.94 -0.50
C VAL A 86 0.00 45.69 -0.56
N PHE A 87 1.09 44.94 -0.74
CA PHE A 87 2.38 45.52 -1.04
C PHE A 87 2.48 45.87 -2.53
N MET A 88 3.03 47.01 -2.83
CA MET A 88 3.40 47.48 -4.18
C MET A 88 4.91 47.35 -4.30
N VAL A 89 5.40 46.26 -4.88
CA VAL A 89 6.83 45.96 -4.97
C VAL A 89 7.35 46.30 -6.36
N GLU A 90 8.44 47.04 -6.42
CA GLU A 90 9.13 47.42 -7.68
C GLU A 90 10.48 46.70 -7.73
N LYS A 91 10.75 45.96 -8.81
CA LYS A 91 12.03 45.30 -9.08
C LYS A 91 12.40 45.49 -10.54
N LYS A 92 13.59 46.04 -10.79
CA LYS A 92 14.10 46.36 -12.16
C LYS A 92 13.09 47.13 -13.01
N GLY A 93 12.47 48.17 -12.39
CA GLY A 93 11.47 49.01 -13.03
C GLY A 93 10.12 48.36 -13.32
N LYS A 94 9.90 47.09 -12.92
CA LYS A 94 8.61 46.44 -12.99
C LYS A 94 7.92 46.46 -11.63
N ARG A 95 6.69 46.96 -11.64
CA ARG A 95 5.88 47.07 -10.44
C ARG A 95 4.79 45.98 -10.40
N ARG A 96 4.63 45.34 -9.25
CA ARG A 96 3.62 44.32 -9.03
C ARG A 96 2.94 44.49 -7.68
N GLU A 97 1.71 44.00 -7.58
CA GLU A 97 0.99 43.84 -6.32
C GLU A 97 1.40 42.51 -5.70
N VAL A 98 1.68 42.49 -4.40
CA VAL A 98 2.01 41.30 -3.64
C VAL A 98 1.13 41.31 -2.40
N PRO A 99 0.21 40.34 -2.25
CA PRO A 99 -0.56 40.16 -1.02
C PRO A 99 0.38 39.80 0.14
N ASP A 100 -0.03 40.18 1.36
CA ASP A 100 0.75 39.85 2.54
C ASP A 100 0.44 38.41 2.99
N ALA A 101 1.45 37.53 2.98
CA ALA A 101 1.37 36.14 3.44
C ALA A 101 1.04 36.03 4.94
N TYR A 102 1.42 37.05 5.73
CA TYR A 102 1.24 37.04 7.19
C TYR A 102 -0.07 37.68 7.67
N ALA A 103 -0.87 38.23 6.74
CA ALA A 103 -2.20 38.74 7.04
C ALA A 103 -3.30 37.68 7.04
N MET A 104 -2.99 36.44 6.62
CA MET A 104 -3.97 35.37 6.50
C MET A 104 -4.16 34.65 7.84
N ASP A 105 -5.43 34.35 8.17
CA ASP A 105 -5.74 33.57 9.36
C ASP A 105 -5.25 32.11 9.26
N SER A 106 -5.04 31.47 10.41
CA SER A 106 -4.70 30.03 10.46
C SER A 106 -5.80 29.16 9.87
N LEU A 107 -5.41 28.07 9.19
CA LEU A 107 -6.34 26.99 8.80
C LEU A 107 -6.39 25.87 9.83
N ILE A 108 -5.47 25.85 10.78
CA ILE A 108 -5.42 24.86 11.86
C ILE A 108 -6.04 25.50 13.10
N ASP A 109 -7.16 24.96 13.51
CA ASP A 109 -7.86 25.42 14.70
C ASP A 109 -7.47 24.63 15.97
N GLY A 110 -8.06 25.02 17.12
CA GLY A 110 -7.76 24.35 18.39
C GLY A 110 -8.24 22.90 18.43
N MET A 111 -9.28 22.54 17.71
CA MET A 111 -9.80 21.17 17.62
C MET A 111 -8.91 20.30 16.73
N ASP A 112 -8.40 20.84 15.63
CA ASP A 112 -7.43 20.15 14.78
C ASP A 112 -6.17 19.80 15.58
N MET A 113 -5.64 20.77 16.35
CA MET A 113 -4.47 20.55 17.20
C MET A 113 -4.72 19.50 18.28
N GLU A 114 -5.86 19.58 18.97
CA GLU A 114 -6.23 18.62 20.02
C GLU A 114 -6.36 17.21 19.47
N LYS A 115 -7.07 17.02 18.36
CA LYS A 115 -7.21 15.71 17.70
C LYS A 115 -5.86 15.15 17.23
N PHE A 116 -5.00 16.01 16.67
CA PHE A 116 -3.68 15.60 16.18
C PHE A 116 -2.76 15.13 17.32
N ILE A 117 -2.67 15.89 18.41
CA ILE A 117 -1.87 15.53 19.60
C ILE A 117 -2.39 14.23 20.25
N ASN A 118 -3.70 13.97 20.18
CA ASN A 118 -4.30 12.76 20.72
C ASN A 118 -4.32 11.58 19.73
N GLY A 119 -3.75 11.71 18.53
CA GLY A 119 -3.62 10.63 17.55
C GLY A 119 -4.92 10.23 16.85
N CYS A 120 -5.94 11.09 16.83
CA CYS A 120 -7.28 10.76 16.33
C CYS A 120 -7.79 11.70 15.21
N HIS A 121 -6.90 12.39 14.51
CA HIS A 121 -7.25 13.25 13.38
C HIS A 121 -7.01 12.52 12.06
N ASP A 122 -7.88 11.62 11.68
CA ASP A 122 -7.75 10.75 10.50
C ASP A 122 -7.86 11.47 9.14
N THR A 123 -8.18 12.78 9.15
CA THR A 123 -8.19 13.67 7.97
C THR A 123 -7.15 14.79 8.06
N ILE A 124 -6.13 14.67 8.92
CA ILE A 124 -5.11 15.73 9.09
C ILE A 124 -4.37 16.06 7.79
N TYR A 125 -4.34 15.14 6.82
CA TYR A 125 -3.78 15.36 5.49
C TYR A 125 -4.53 16.44 4.68
N GLU A 126 -5.70 16.87 5.10
CA GLU A 126 -6.42 18.02 4.53
C GLU A 126 -5.88 19.35 5.06
N LYS A 127 -5.02 19.31 6.08
CA LYS A 127 -4.43 20.46 6.75
C LYS A 127 -2.91 20.49 6.61
N LEU A 128 -2.22 19.37 6.89
CA LEU A 128 -0.78 19.25 6.71
C LEU A 128 -0.45 18.94 5.24
N GLY A 129 0.67 19.48 4.77
CA GLY A 129 1.07 19.38 3.37
C GLY A 129 1.00 20.72 2.64
N ALA A 130 0.81 20.66 1.32
CA ALA A 130 0.69 21.82 0.43
C ALA A 130 -0.67 21.81 -0.27
N HIS A 131 -1.52 22.81 0.02
CA HIS A 131 -2.89 22.90 -0.46
C HIS A 131 -3.10 24.15 -1.33
N PRO A 132 -3.14 24.01 -2.67
CA PRO A 132 -3.51 25.10 -3.57
C PRO A 132 -4.95 25.55 -3.30
N MET A 133 -5.15 26.85 -3.07
CA MET A 133 -6.47 27.39 -2.76
C MET A 133 -6.57 28.87 -3.07
N THR A 134 -7.80 29.39 -3.05
CA THR A 134 -8.06 30.83 -3.08
C THR A 134 -8.51 31.29 -1.70
N ARG A 135 -7.79 32.24 -1.10
CA ARG A 135 -8.14 32.86 0.19
C ARG A 135 -8.33 34.37 0.00
N ASP A 136 -9.47 34.88 0.44
CA ASP A 136 -9.80 36.32 0.35
C ASP A 136 -9.58 36.89 -1.05
N GLY A 137 -9.87 36.08 -2.09
CA GLY A 137 -9.68 36.46 -3.50
C GLY A 137 -8.24 36.32 -4.00
N VAL A 138 -7.32 35.82 -3.20
CA VAL A 138 -5.91 35.61 -3.54
C VAL A 138 -5.65 34.16 -3.81
N GLU A 139 -5.21 33.83 -5.01
CA GLU A 139 -4.73 32.48 -5.35
C GLU A 139 -3.34 32.23 -4.76
N GLY A 140 -3.11 31.04 -4.21
CA GLY A 140 -1.85 30.64 -3.62
C GLY A 140 -1.90 29.23 -3.06
N THR A 141 -0.85 28.87 -2.33
CA THR A 141 -0.75 27.57 -1.67
C THR A 141 -0.57 27.75 -0.17
N TYR A 142 -1.36 27.06 0.60
CA TYR A 142 -1.17 26.91 2.03
C TYR A 142 -0.24 25.73 2.30
N PHE A 143 0.81 25.99 3.07
CA PHE A 143 1.80 25.00 3.51
C PHE A 143 1.70 24.78 5.01
N ALA A 144 1.73 23.53 5.45
CA ALA A 144 1.81 23.20 6.86
C ALA A 144 2.63 21.94 7.10
N VAL A 145 3.47 21.96 8.15
CA VAL A 145 4.36 20.84 8.51
C VAL A 145 4.51 20.71 10.03
N TRP A 146 4.57 19.48 10.49
CA TRP A 146 4.81 19.17 11.90
C TRP A 146 6.32 19.05 12.19
N ALA A 147 6.85 19.95 13.01
CA ALA A 147 8.26 19.99 13.38
C ALA A 147 8.45 20.64 14.78
N PRO A 148 7.89 20.03 15.85
CA PRO A 148 7.75 20.67 17.17
C PRO A 148 9.07 21.10 17.81
N ASN A 149 10.19 20.43 17.49
CA ASN A 149 11.50 20.68 18.08
C ASN A 149 12.41 21.56 17.19
N ALA A 150 11.92 21.98 16.01
CA ALA A 150 12.62 22.94 15.19
C ALA A 150 12.63 24.33 15.86
N ARG A 151 13.70 25.09 15.66
CA ARG A 151 13.77 26.52 16.06
C ARG A 151 13.02 27.40 15.12
N ALA A 152 13.17 27.16 13.79
CA ALA A 152 12.47 27.86 12.74
C ALA A 152 12.25 26.90 11.56
N VAL A 153 11.22 27.16 10.76
CA VAL A 153 10.94 26.45 9.51
C VAL A 153 10.62 27.51 8.45
N SER A 154 11.18 27.34 7.26
CA SER A 154 10.83 28.13 6.08
C SER A 154 10.41 27.23 4.93
N VAL A 155 9.42 27.64 4.14
CA VAL A 155 9.12 26.98 2.88
C VAL A 155 9.98 27.57 1.77
N VAL A 156 10.67 26.69 1.03
CA VAL A 156 11.60 27.07 -0.05
C VAL A 156 11.21 26.35 -1.34
N GLY A 157 11.42 27.00 -2.47
CA GLY A 157 11.08 26.44 -3.77
C GLY A 157 11.46 27.34 -4.92
N ASP A 158 11.06 27.00 -6.14
CA ASP A 158 11.35 27.80 -7.33
C ASP A 158 10.76 29.22 -7.22
N PHE A 159 9.62 29.36 -6.55
CA PHE A 159 8.91 30.61 -6.34
C PHE A 159 9.72 31.65 -5.54
N ASN A 160 10.67 31.23 -4.72
CA ASN A 160 11.55 32.11 -3.94
C ASN A 160 13.05 31.85 -4.18
N GLN A 161 13.40 31.14 -5.28
CA GLN A 161 14.77 30.80 -5.64
C GLN A 161 15.49 29.98 -4.55
N TRP A 162 14.72 29.16 -3.83
CA TRP A 162 15.19 28.30 -2.74
C TRP A 162 15.82 29.08 -1.56
N ARG A 163 15.42 30.34 -1.37
CA ARG A 163 15.90 31.20 -0.28
C ARG A 163 15.19 30.85 1.03
N GLU A 164 15.96 30.66 2.08
CA GLU A 164 15.49 30.22 3.39
C GLU A 164 14.98 31.37 4.27
N ASP A 165 15.34 32.59 3.94
CA ASP A 165 15.02 33.82 4.69
C ASP A 165 13.69 34.48 4.28
N THR A 166 13.11 34.14 3.12
CA THR A 166 12.00 34.89 2.55
C THR A 166 10.59 34.44 2.93
N HIS A 167 10.42 33.18 3.33
CA HIS A 167 9.11 32.60 3.68
C HIS A 167 9.17 31.81 4.99
N PRO A 168 9.58 32.44 6.12
CA PRO A 168 9.52 31.78 7.42
C PRO A 168 8.09 31.49 7.81
N MET A 169 7.85 30.29 8.36
CA MET A 169 6.51 29.79 8.71
C MET A 169 6.17 30.10 10.17
N ILE A 170 4.89 30.28 10.43
CA ILE A 170 4.38 30.59 11.77
C ILE A 170 4.15 29.29 12.54
N LYS A 171 4.76 29.15 13.72
CA LYS A 171 4.55 28.01 14.61
C LYS A 171 3.22 28.10 15.36
N ARG A 172 2.45 27.03 15.36
CA ARG A 172 1.19 26.88 16.12
C ARG A 172 1.41 25.96 17.31
N GLU A 173 1.35 26.55 18.48
CA GLU A 173 1.43 25.80 19.74
C GLU A 173 0.01 25.44 20.24
N PRO A 174 -0.20 24.29 20.92
CA PRO A 174 0.85 23.40 21.44
C PRO A 174 1.26 22.26 20.47
N ALA A 175 0.67 22.14 19.28
CA ALA A 175 0.92 21.03 18.37
C ALA A 175 2.32 21.05 17.72
N GLY A 176 2.99 22.21 17.68
CA GLY A 176 4.29 22.37 17.02
C GLY A 176 4.21 22.26 15.49
N ILE A 177 3.07 22.67 14.92
CA ILE A 177 2.86 22.72 13.48
C ILE A 177 3.27 24.11 12.98
N TYR A 178 4.04 24.14 11.89
CA TYR A 178 4.39 25.36 11.19
C TYR A 178 3.50 25.54 9.97
N GLU A 179 2.97 26.74 9.75
CA GLU A 179 2.09 27.02 8.61
C GLU A 179 2.39 28.38 7.97
N LEU A 180 2.12 28.48 6.66
CA LEU A 180 2.15 29.75 5.92
C LEU A 180 1.32 29.63 4.63
N PHE A 181 0.51 30.66 4.31
CA PHE A 181 -0.08 30.80 2.98
C PHE A 181 0.86 31.62 2.09
N VAL A 182 1.27 31.07 0.94
CA VAL A 182 2.16 31.76 0.00
C VAL A 182 1.39 32.15 -1.25
N PRO A 183 1.11 33.45 -1.46
CA PRO A 183 0.42 33.92 -2.64
C PRO A 183 1.18 33.62 -3.94
N GLY A 184 0.44 33.22 -4.99
CA GLY A 184 0.98 33.04 -6.34
C GLY A 184 1.71 31.70 -6.55
N VAL A 185 1.83 30.85 -5.52
CA VAL A 185 2.33 29.48 -5.63
C VAL A 185 1.18 28.54 -5.99
N GLY A 186 1.37 27.63 -6.93
CA GLY A 186 0.31 26.77 -7.40
C GLY A 186 0.76 25.41 -7.90
N LYS A 187 -0.17 24.68 -8.51
CA LYS A 187 0.05 23.31 -9.02
C LYS A 187 1.29 23.24 -9.93
N GLY A 188 2.21 22.37 -9.59
CA GLY A 188 3.45 22.11 -10.33
C GLY A 188 4.69 22.78 -9.74
N ASP A 189 4.53 23.74 -8.82
CA ASP A 189 5.67 24.37 -8.17
C ASP A 189 6.40 23.38 -7.25
N LEU A 190 7.74 23.43 -7.32
CA LEU A 190 8.62 22.61 -6.49
C LEU A 190 8.86 23.28 -5.15
N TYR A 191 8.89 22.48 -4.08
CA TYR A 191 9.17 22.99 -2.73
C TYR A 191 9.82 21.95 -1.82
N LYS A 192 10.43 22.48 -0.75
CA LYS A 192 10.88 21.75 0.45
C LYS A 192 10.65 22.59 1.69
N PHE A 193 10.77 21.96 2.86
CA PHE A 193 10.89 22.68 4.12
C PHE A 193 12.37 22.80 4.51
N SER A 194 12.83 24.04 4.72
CA SER A 194 14.12 24.32 5.34
C SER A 194 13.92 24.37 6.85
N ILE A 195 14.48 23.41 7.56
CA ILE A 195 14.30 23.25 9.00
C ILE A 195 15.58 23.66 9.71
N TYR A 196 15.50 24.72 10.53
CA TYR A 196 16.55 25.14 11.44
C TYR A 196 16.42 24.39 12.75
N GLN A 197 17.32 23.44 12.97
CA GLN A 197 17.28 22.50 14.08
C GLN A 197 17.74 23.14 15.40
N SER A 198 17.33 22.56 16.53
CA SER A 198 17.79 22.99 17.87
C SER A 198 19.30 22.89 18.03
N THR A 199 19.98 22.05 17.26
CA THR A 199 21.45 21.91 17.24
C THR A 199 22.17 23.05 16.52
N GLY A 200 21.44 23.93 15.81
CA GLY A 200 22.01 24.99 14.96
C GLY A 200 22.30 24.55 13.53
N ASN A 201 22.03 23.29 13.18
CA ASN A 201 22.15 22.82 11.80
C ASN A 201 20.87 23.15 11.00
N ARG A 202 21.01 23.25 9.69
CA ARG A 202 19.91 23.44 8.76
C ARG A 202 19.83 22.26 7.80
N VAL A 203 18.62 21.78 7.54
CA VAL A 203 18.36 20.66 6.65
C VAL A 203 17.17 20.96 5.74
N LEU A 204 17.24 20.47 4.50
CA LEU A 204 16.12 20.52 3.56
C LEU A 204 15.37 19.20 3.59
N LYS A 205 14.09 19.23 3.92
CA LYS A 205 13.21 18.07 4.02
C LYS A 205 12.12 18.11 2.95
N ALA A 206 11.85 16.97 2.32
CA ALA A 206 10.61 16.80 1.57
C ALA A 206 9.42 16.85 2.54
N ASP A 207 8.27 17.22 2.03
CA ASP A 207 7.05 17.28 2.83
C ASP A 207 6.53 15.86 3.12
N PRO A 208 6.37 15.46 4.38
CA PRO A 208 5.82 14.17 4.75
C PRO A 208 4.39 13.90 4.24
N PHE A 209 3.62 14.96 3.99
CA PHE A 209 2.24 14.92 3.51
C PHE A 209 2.12 15.33 2.03
N ALA A 210 3.23 15.42 1.29
CA ALA A 210 3.18 15.79 -0.13
C ALA A 210 2.32 14.84 -0.95
N ASN A 211 1.39 15.37 -1.73
CA ASN A 211 0.56 14.58 -2.63
C ASN A 211 1.30 14.15 -3.90
N TYR A 212 2.43 14.77 -4.21
CA TYR A 212 3.26 14.45 -5.37
C TYR A 212 4.73 14.78 -5.10
N ALA A 213 5.63 14.04 -5.70
CA ALA A 213 7.08 14.20 -5.59
C ALA A 213 7.73 14.37 -6.96
N GLU A 214 8.91 14.98 -6.99
CA GLU A 214 9.75 14.96 -8.18
C GLU A 214 10.17 13.54 -8.56
N LEU A 215 10.38 13.33 -9.85
CA LEU A 215 10.98 12.09 -10.34
C LEU A 215 12.42 11.98 -9.86
N ARG A 216 12.76 10.81 -9.30
CA ARG A 216 14.12 10.50 -8.87
C ARG A 216 15.17 10.75 -9.97
N PRO A 217 16.41 11.17 -9.68
CA PRO A 217 17.02 11.28 -8.34
C PRO A 217 16.68 12.58 -7.59
N ALA A 218 15.84 13.45 -8.16
CA ALA A 218 15.39 14.66 -7.49
C ALA A 218 14.51 14.30 -6.27
N THR A 219 14.43 15.21 -5.29
CA THR A 219 13.84 14.91 -3.97
C THR A 219 12.94 16.03 -3.44
N ALA A 220 12.50 16.96 -4.28
CA ALA A 220 11.54 17.96 -3.85
C ALA A 220 10.12 17.42 -3.88
N SER A 221 9.27 18.04 -3.10
CA SER A 221 7.82 17.88 -3.17
C SER A 221 7.26 18.78 -4.26
N VAL A 222 6.13 18.39 -4.83
CA VAL A 222 5.44 19.13 -5.89
C VAL A 222 4.06 19.53 -5.39
N VAL A 223 3.71 20.80 -5.50
CA VAL A 223 2.36 21.27 -5.19
C VAL A 223 1.36 20.61 -6.13
N TRP A 224 0.37 19.91 -5.59
CA TRP A 224 -0.62 19.20 -6.38
C TRP A 224 -2.03 19.36 -5.81
N ASP A 225 -3.03 19.50 -6.69
CA ASP A 225 -4.44 19.64 -6.35
C ASP A 225 -5.19 18.35 -6.72
N LEU A 226 -5.51 17.53 -5.73
CA LEU A 226 -6.25 16.27 -5.90
C LEU A 226 -7.74 16.48 -6.19
N THR A 227 -8.29 17.67 -5.93
CA THR A 227 -9.74 17.94 -6.05
C THR A 227 -10.22 18.04 -7.49
N LYS A 228 -9.32 18.02 -8.46
CA LYS A 228 -9.65 18.21 -9.88
C LYS A 228 -9.98 16.90 -10.61
N TYR A 229 -9.64 15.75 -10.04
CA TYR A 229 -10.00 14.47 -10.66
C TYR A 229 -11.50 14.21 -10.49
N SER A 230 -12.15 13.72 -11.56
CA SER A 230 -13.58 13.39 -11.57
C SER A 230 -13.77 11.89 -11.66
N TRP A 231 -14.11 11.27 -10.55
CA TRP A 231 -14.34 9.83 -10.42
C TRP A 231 -15.60 9.36 -11.17
N LYS A 232 -15.59 8.11 -11.62
CA LYS A 232 -16.69 7.46 -12.35
C LYS A 232 -17.03 6.08 -11.78
N ASP A 233 -16.60 5.80 -10.58
CA ASP A 233 -16.64 4.50 -9.91
C ASP A 233 -17.74 4.37 -8.84
N GLU A 234 -18.76 5.26 -8.81
CA GLU A 234 -19.81 5.24 -7.79
C GLU A 234 -20.56 3.90 -7.72
N LYS A 235 -20.70 3.20 -8.87
CA LYS A 235 -21.36 1.89 -8.92
C LYS A 235 -20.53 0.83 -8.19
N TRP A 236 -19.21 0.88 -8.37
CA TRP A 236 -18.28 -0.01 -7.70
C TRP A 236 -18.31 0.22 -6.21
N LEU A 237 -18.16 1.46 -5.74
CA LEU A 237 -18.18 1.82 -4.32
C LEU A 237 -19.50 1.41 -3.63
N ALA A 238 -20.64 1.62 -4.31
CA ALA A 238 -21.95 1.18 -3.82
C ALA A 238 -22.09 -0.35 -3.73
N ARG A 239 -21.42 -1.11 -4.59
CA ARG A 239 -21.32 -2.58 -4.51
C ARG A 239 -20.39 -3.00 -3.40
N ARG A 240 -19.17 -2.43 -3.34
CA ARG A 240 -18.15 -2.72 -2.34
C ARG A 240 -18.68 -2.54 -0.91
N SER A 241 -19.42 -1.46 -0.64
CA SER A 241 -19.97 -1.20 0.71
C SER A 241 -20.96 -2.27 1.22
N LYS A 242 -21.40 -3.18 0.34
CA LYS A 242 -22.32 -4.30 0.67
C LYS A 242 -21.65 -5.65 0.57
N TRP A 243 -20.39 -5.65 0.15
CA TRP A 243 -19.62 -6.85 -0.11
C TRP A 243 -19.13 -7.47 1.20
N ASN A 244 -19.12 -8.80 1.26
CA ASN A 244 -18.56 -9.55 2.39
C ASN A 244 -17.39 -10.38 1.88
N CYS A 245 -16.18 -9.91 2.10
CA CYS A 245 -14.94 -10.52 1.60
C CYS A 245 -14.73 -11.97 2.06
N GLU A 246 -15.22 -12.36 3.25
CA GLU A 246 -15.15 -13.76 3.71
C GLU A 246 -15.94 -14.70 2.82
N LYS A 247 -17.10 -14.28 2.30
CA LYS A 247 -18.06 -15.13 1.56
C LYS A 247 -17.99 -14.97 0.05
N GLU A 248 -17.29 -14.00 -0.42
CA GLU A 248 -17.14 -13.72 -1.85
C GLU A 248 -15.84 -14.33 -2.38
N PRO A 249 -15.78 -14.63 -3.68
CA PRO A 249 -14.53 -15.08 -4.30
C PRO A 249 -13.51 -13.94 -4.32
N VAL A 250 -12.33 -14.18 -3.75
CA VAL A 250 -11.19 -13.26 -3.80
C VAL A 250 -10.02 -13.97 -4.47
N LEU A 251 -9.67 -13.47 -5.65
CA LEU A 251 -8.56 -13.93 -6.48
C LEU A 251 -7.69 -12.71 -6.77
N VAL A 252 -6.52 -12.64 -6.14
CA VAL A 252 -5.62 -11.49 -6.20
C VAL A 252 -4.49 -11.77 -7.18
N TYR A 253 -4.23 -10.83 -8.06
CA TYR A 253 -3.04 -10.79 -8.91
C TYR A 253 -2.07 -9.75 -8.36
N GLU A 254 -1.01 -10.22 -7.70
CA GLU A 254 0.04 -9.35 -7.17
C GLU A 254 0.96 -8.89 -8.30
N VAL A 255 1.23 -7.59 -8.40
CA VAL A 255 1.92 -7.01 -9.54
C VAL A 255 2.90 -5.89 -9.17
N ALA A 256 4.12 -5.99 -9.69
CA ALA A 256 5.06 -4.88 -9.77
C ALA A 256 4.82 -4.12 -11.07
N LEU A 257 4.18 -2.95 -11.01
CA LEU A 257 3.75 -2.21 -12.21
C LEU A 257 4.90 -1.95 -13.19
N GLY A 258 6.08 -1.60 -12.66
CA GLY A 258 7.27 -1.32 -13.46
C GLY A 258 7.90 -2.53 -14.16
N ALA A 259 7.48 -3.76 -13.80
CA ALA A 259 8.02 -5.01 -14.34
C ALA A 259 6.97 -5.89 -15.04
N PHE A 260 5.69 -5.55 -14.96
CA PHE A 260 4.63 -6.27 -15.67
C PHE A 260 4.83 -6.17 -17.21
N LYS A 261 4.91 -4.95 -17.71
CA LYS A 261 5.28 -4.61 -19.09
C LYS A 261 6.10 -3.34 -19.13
N LYS A 262 6.99 -3.23 -20.09
CA LYS A 262 7.83 -2.05 -20.30
C LYS A 262 7.71 -1.51 -21.72
N PRO A 263 7.59 -0.19 -21.93
CA PRO A 263 7.61 0.40 -23.26
C PRO A 263 9.02 0.36 -23.85
N LYS A 264 9.14 0.04 -25.13
CA LYS A 264 10.41 0.10 -25.85
C LYS A 264 10.69 1.54 -26.29
N ILE A 265 11.54 2.24 -25.56
CA ILE A 265 11.91 3.64 -25.86
C ILE A 265 13.33 3.65 -26.45
N ALA A 266 13.45 4.18 -27.68
CA ALA A 266 14.74 4.27 -28.36
C ALA A 266 15.76 5.06 -27.57
N GLY A 267 16.95 4.48 -27.33
CA GLY A 267 18.05 5.12 -26.62
C GLY A 267 17.96 5.09 -25.09
N ARG A 268 16.99 4.38 -24.51
CA ARG A 268 16.90 4.12 -23.06
C ARG A 268 17.09 2.64 -22.76
N GLU A 269 17.66 2.34 -21.60
CA GLU A 269 17.73 0.98 -21.08
C GLU A 269 16.34 0.53 -20.58
N GLU A 270 16.05 -0.75 -20.68
CA GLU A 270 14.74 -1.31 -20.30
C GLU A 270 14.35 -0.95 -18.86
N ARG A 271 15.32 -1.00 -17.94
CA ARG A 271 15.10 -0.66 -16.51
C ARG A 271 14.58 0.76 -16.28
N ASP A 272 14.88 1.70 -17.19
CA ASP A 272 14.47 3.11 -17.10
C ASP A 272 13.22 3.44 -17.92
N CYS A 273 12.56 2.41 -18.47
CA CYS A 273 11.36 2.54 -19.28
C CYS A 273 10.13 2.08 -18.50
N PHE A 274 9.17 2.98 -18.29
CA PHE A 274 7.92 2.68 -17.58
C PHE A 274 6.73 3.21 -18.36
N TYR A 275 5.64 2.45 -18.36
CA TYR A 275 4.32 2.97 -18.71
C TYR A 275 3.82 3.87 -17.58
N THR A 276 3.10 4.92 -17.93
CA THR A 276 2.37 5.72 -16.94
C THR A 276 1.22 4.89 -16.36
N TYR A 277 0.72 5.25 -15.17
CA TYR A 277 -0.48 4.64 -14.57
C TYR A 277 -1.64 4.59 -15.57
N LYS A 278 -1.83 5.70 -16.31
CA LYS A 278 -2.89 5.82 -17.32
C LYS A 278 -2.71 4.88 -18.50
N GLU A 279 -1.48 4.65 -18.95
CA GLU A 279 -1.17 3.71 -20.04
C GLU A 279 -1.22 2.26 -19.56
N MET A 280 -0.81 2.00 -18.32
CA MET A 280 -0.82 0.67 -17.71
C MET A 280 -2.24 0.17 -17.40
N ALA A 281 -3.16 1.06 -17.04
CA ALA A 281 -4.52 0.72 -16.65
C ALA A 281 -5.23 -0.20 -17.67
N PRO A 282 -5.35 0.13 -18.94
CA PRO A 282 -5.99 -0.77 -19.93
C PRO A 282 -5.20 -2.06 -20.15
N LEU A 283 -3.86 -2.04 -20.09
CA LEU A 283 -3.02 -3.22 -20.33
C LEU A 283 -3.20 -4.27 -19.22
N LEU A 284 -3.16 -3.83 -17.97
CA LEU A 284 -3.31 -4.72 -16.82
C LEU A 284 -4.77 -5.15 -16.64
N CYS A 285 -5.71 -4.24 -16.83
CA CYS A 285 -7.14 -4.51 -16.73
C CYS A 285 -7.59 -5.59 -17.71
N GLU A 286 -7.30 -5.43 -19.02
CA GLU A 286 -7.62 -6.43 -20.04
C GLU A 286 -7.02 -7.81 -19.71
N TYR A 287 -5.80 -7.82 -19.20
CA TYR A 287 -5.16 -9.05 -18.76
C TYR A 287 -5.89 -9.69 -17.60
N CYS A 288 -6.21 -8.94 -16.55
CA CYS A 288 -6.92 -9.44 -15.36
C CYS A 288 -8.34 -9.92 -15.69
N GLU A 289 -9.08 -9.21 -16.55
CA GLU A 289 -10.40 -9.66 -17.04
C GLU A 289 -10.28 -11.01 -17.76
N LYS A 290 -9.34 -11.11 -18.73
CA LYS A 290 -9.08 -12.35 -19.47
C LYS A 290 -8.69 -13.51 -18.55
N MET A 291 -7.92 -13.23 -17.50
CA MET A 291 -7.47 -14.24 -16.54
C MET A 291 -8.50 -14.55 -15.45
N GLY A 292 -9.53 -13.73 -15.29
CA GLY A 292 -10.58 -13.90 -14.28
C GLY A 292 -10.14 -13.55 -12.86
N TYR A 293 -9.19 -12.62 -12.68
CA TYR A 293 -8.85 -12.08 -11.37
C TYR A 293 -9.90 -11.09 -10.90
N THR A 294 -10.14 -11.05 -9.60
CA THR A 294 -11.11 -10.13 -8.98
C THR A 294 -10.46 -8.86 -8.45
N HIS A 295 -9.20 -8.94 -8.08
CA HIS A 295 -8.41 -7.84 -7.55
C HIS A 295 -6.99 -7.86 -8.11
N VAL A 296 -6.38 -6.69 -8.17
CA VAL A 296 -4.93 -6.54 -8.29
C VAL A 296 -4.37 -6.04 -6.96
N GLU A 297 -3.23 -6.58 -6.55
CA GLU A 297 -2.45 -6.06 -5.42
C GLU A 297 -1.19 -5.42 -5.98
N LEU A 298 -1.07 -4.12 -5.80
CA LEU A 298 0.08 -3.36 -6.26
C LEU A 298 1.20 -3.44 -5.22
N MET A 299 2.34 -4.00 -5.58
CA MET A 299 3.57 -3.79 -4.80
C MET A 299 3.74 -2.29 -4.53
N PRO A 300 4.46 -1.86 -3.47
CA PRO A 300 4.36 -0.49 -2.97
C PRO A 300 4.53 0.58 -4.05
N VAL A 301 3.50 1.41 -4.23
CA VAL A 301 3.45 2.51 -5.20
C VAL A 301 3.65 3.89 -4.54
N MET A 302 3.88 3.95 -3.24
CA MET A 302 4.28 5.17 -2.57
C MET A 302 5.67 5.60 -3.02
N GLU A 303 5.95 6.91 -3.00
CA GLU A 303 7.23 7.42 -3.49
C GLU A 303 8.42 6.91 -2.68
N HIS A 304 9.45 6.46 -3.39
CA HIS A 304 10.66 5.86 -2.84
C HIS A 304 11.88 6.19 -3.71
N PRO A 305 13.09 6.36 -3.14
CA PRO A 305 14.26 6.79 -3.89
C PRO A 305 14.93 5.67 -4.70
N PHE A 306 14.86 4.43 -4.22
CA PHE A 306 15.64 3.31 -4.73
C PHE A 306 14.76 2.22 -5.35
N ASP A 307 14.93 1.94 -6.64
CA ASP A 307 14.13 0.95 -7.39
C ASP A 307 14.31 -0.47 -6.85
N GLY A 308 15.54 -0.84 -6.46
CA GLY A 308 15.85 -2.15 -5.89
C GLY A 308 15.25 -2.40 -4.51
N SER A 309 14.59 -1.41 -3.90
CA SER A 309 13.75 -1.63 -2.70
C SER A 309 12.35 -2.11 -3.05
N TRP A 310 11.99 -2.15 -4.35
CA TRP A 310 10.66 -2.50 -4.86
C TRP A 310 9.52 -1.64 -4.28
N GLY A 311 9.88 -0.49 -3.71
CA GLY A 311 8.96 0.42 -3.03
C GLY A 311 8.85 0.23 -1.52
N TYR A 312 9.52 -0.75 -0.90
CA TYR A 312 9.46 -0.98 0.54
C TYR A 312 10.28 0.02 1.37
N GLN A 313 11.05 0.91 0.74
CA GLN A 313 11.77 2.01 1.42
C GLN A 313 11.11 3.36 1.12
N VAL A 314 9.94 3.59 1.69
CA VAL A 314 9.07 4.74 1.40
C VAL A 314 9.64 6.03 1.97
N THR A 315 9.69 7.09 1.14
CA THR A 315 10.03 8.46 1.56
C THR A 315 8.87 9.44 1.40
N GLY A 316 7.88 9.15 0.53
CA GLY A 316 6.70 9.97 0.33
C GLY A 316 5.41 9.17 0.50
N TYR A 317 4.92 9.07 1.73
CA TYR A 317 3.79 8.22 2.11
C TYR A 317 2.45 8.63 1.46
N TYR A 318 2.27 9.90 1.16
CA TYR A 318 1.04 10.46 0.60
C TYR A 318 1.13 10.72 -0.92
N ALA A 319 2.26 10.36 -1.55
CA ALA A 319 2.49 10.55 -2.97
C ALA A 319 2.56 9.21 -3.70
N PRO A 320 1.72 8.96 -4.72
CA PRO A 320 1.99 7.89 -5.67
C PRO A 320 3.30 8.19 -6.40
N THR A 321 4.14 7.17 -6.59
CA THR A 321 5.48 7.38 -7.16
C THR A 321 5.44 8.06 -8.52
N ALA A 322 6.26 9.08 -8.69
CA ALA A 322 6.39 9.83 -9.93
C ALA A 322 6.93 9.01 -11.12
N ARG A 323 7.45 7.79 -10.86
CA ARG A 323 7.93 6.87 -11.92
C ARG A 323 6.88 6.56 -12.97
N TYR A 324 5.62 6.49 -12.54
CA TYR A 324 4.50 6.06 -13.37
C TYR A 324 3.53 7.20 -13.68
N GLY A 325 3.92 8.47 -13.42
CA GLY A 325 3.11 9.63 -13.75
C GLY A 325 2.63 10.43 -12.55
N THR A 326 1.49 11.08 -12.70
CA THR A 326 0.93 12.01 -11.74
C THR A 326 -0.09 11.34 -10.80
N PRO A 327 -0.46 11.98 -9.68
CA PRO A 327 -1.57 11.53 -8.84
C PRO A 327 -2.91 11.41 -9.60
N ASP A 328 -3.17 12.29 -10.57
CA ASP A 328 -4.36 12.20 -11.42
C ASP A 328 -4.33 10.95 -12.31
N ASP A 329 -3.13 10.53 -12.77
CA ASP A 329 -2.96 9.29 -13.54
C ASP A 329 -3.17 8.05 -12.67
N PHE A 330 -2.76 8.09 -11.40
CA PHE A 330 -3.03 7.01 -10.46
C PHE A 330 -4.52 6.91 -10.11
N ALA A 331 -5.20 8.05 -9.88
CA ALA A 331 -6.64 8.09 -9.72
C ALA A 331 -7.36 7.50 -10.95
N TYR A 332 -6.90 7.84 -12.16
CA TYR A 332 -7.42 7.25 -13.40
C TYR A 332 -7.22 5.72 -13.43
N PHE A 333 -6.06 5.23 -12.99
CA PHE A 333 -5.77 3.80 -12.95
C PHE A 333 -6.79 3.07 -12.07
N VAL A 334 -7.02 3.53 -10.84
CA VAL A 334 -7.99 2.92 -9.92
C VAL A 334 -9.41 3.01 -10.45
N ASP A 335 -9.83 4.19 -10.92
CA ASP A 335 -11.15 4.42 -11.51
C ASP A 335 -11.40 3.52 -12.72
N TYR A 336 -10.39 3.32 -13.57
CA TYR A 336 -10.46 2.43 -14.74
C TYR A 336 -10.66 0.96 -14.32
N MET A 337 -9.89 0.48 -13.32
CA MET A 337 -10.04 -0.88 -12.79
C MET A 337 -11.45 -1.10 -12.21
N HIS A 338 -11.97 -0.14 -11.47
CA HIS A 338 -13.32 -0.18 -10.90
C HIS A 338 -14.43 -0.23 -11.95
N GLN A 339 -14.29 0.53 -13.04
CA GLN A 339 -15.24 0.49 -14.16
C GLN A 339 -15.29 -0.87 -14.87
N HIS A 340 -14.26 -1.70 -14.67
CA HIS A 340 -14.13 -3.06 -15.20
C HIS A 340 -14.30 -4.15 -14.12
N ASP A 341 -14.89 -3.81 -12.96
CA ASP A 341 -15.19 -4.73 -11.88
C ASP A 341 -13.95 -5.40 -11.23
N ILE A 342 -12.80 -4.73 -11.23
CA ILE A 342 -11.55 -5.19 -10.60
C ILE A 342 -11.21 -4.25 -9.44
N GLY A 343 -11.02 -4.81 -8.24
CA GLY A 343 -10.57 -4.07 -7.05
C GLY A 343 -9.06 -3.85 -7.06
N VAL A 344 -8.63 -2.82 -6.33
CA VAL A 344 -7.20 -2.45 -6.18
C VAL A 344 -6.81 -2.51 -4.71
N ILE A 345 -5.86 -3.37 -4.39
CA ILE A 345 -5.24 -3.50 -3.07
C ILE A 345 -3.87 -2.82 -3.13
N LEU A 346 -3.53 -2.05 -2.10
CA LEU A 346 -2.19 -1.48 -1.95
C LEU A 346 -1.36 -2.27 -0.95
N ASP A 347 -0.15 -2.57 -1.32
CA ASP A 347 0.88 -2.99 -0.39
C ASP A 347 1.43 -1.76 0.34
N TRP A 348 1.22 -1.70 1.65
CA TRP A 348 1.47 -0.57 2.52
C TRP A 348 2.50 -0.90 3.58
N VAL A 349 3.46 0.00 3.80
CA VAL A 349 4.64 -0.24 4.63
C VAL A 349 4.60 0.59 5.91
N PRO A 350 3.85 0.21 6.95
CA PRO A 350 3.80 0.93 8.22
C PRO A 350 4.92 0.54 9.20
N ALA A 351 5.72 -0.48 8.87
CA ALA A 351 6.70 -1.05 9.79
C ALA A 351 7.97 -0.21 9.92
N HIS A 352 8.44 0.37 8.82
CA HIS A 352 9.74 1.03 8.78
C HIS A 352 9.85 2.05 7.65
N PHE A 353 10.94 2.85 7.67
CA PHE A 353 11.27 3.82 6.63
C PHE A 353 12.80 3.98 6.49
N PRO A 354 13.32 4.43 5.33
CA PRO A 354 14.74 4.56 5.07
C PRO A 354 15.37 5.75 5.80
N LYS A 355 16.72 5.76 5.86
CA LYS A 355 17.54 6.80 6.51
C LYS A 355 17.87 7.99 5.60
N ASP A 356 17.20 8.13 4.47
CA ASP A 356 17.44 9.21 3.51
C ASP A 356 17.27 10.59 4.15
N GLN A 357 18.24 11.49 3.94
CA GLN A 357 18.26 12.79 4.61
C GLN A 357 17.06 13.67 4.28
N HIS A 358 16.51 13.56 3.07
CA HIS A 358 15.36 14.35 2.65
C HIS A 358 14.02 13.80 3.19
N GLY A 359 14.01 12.55 3.68
CA GLY A 359 12.84 11.86 4.21
C GLY A 359 12.59 12.12 5.70
N LEU A 360 11.95 11.14 6.36
CA LEU A 360 11.47 11.26 7.75
C LEU A 360 12.57 11.18 8.81
N ALA A 361 13.71 10.55 8.50
CA ALA A 361 14.80 10.32 9.46
C ALA A 361 15.29 11.63 10.08
N ARG A 362 15.29 11.73 11.41
CA ARG A 362 15.72 12.94 12.14
C ARG A 362 15.05 14.21 11.62
N PHE A 363 13.75 14.17 11.37
CA PHE A 363 13.04 15.17 10.57
C PHE A 363 13.27 16.61 11.05
N ASP A 364 13.09 16.88 12.32
CA ASP A 364 13.30 18.22 12.93
C ASP A 364 14.62 18.33 13.73
N GLY A 365 15.56 17.40 13.49
CA GLY A 365 16.83 17.27 14.21
C GLY A 365 16.75 16.33 15.40
N THR A 366 15.57 15.88 15.77
CA THR A 366 15.32 14.87 16.78
C THR A 366 14.81 13.58 16.17
N CYS A 367 14.70 12.49 16.94
CA CYS A 367 13.97 11.29 16.54
C CYS A 367 12.47 11.59 16.61
N LEU A 368 11.92 12.22 15.56
CA LEU A 368 10.54 12.68 15.54
C LEU A 368 9.58 11.54 15.23
N PHE A 369 9.87 10.76 14.19
CA PHE A 369 9.07 9.62 13.73
C PHE A 369 9.57 8.29 14.30
N GLU A 370 10.87 8.19 14.60
CA GLU A 370 11.55 7.01 15.14
C GLU A 370 11.83 7.10 16.64
N HIS A 371 12.18 5.97 17.28
CA HIS A 371 12.67 5.95 18.65
C HIS A 371 14.09 6.50 18.77
N LEU A 372 14.39 7.13 19.91
CA LEU A 372 15.74 7.63 20.23
C LEU A 372 16.74 6.48 20.46
N ASP A 373 16.30 5.42 21.14
CA ASP A 373 17.13 4.23 21.38
C ASP A 373 17.15 3.37 20.12
N PRO A 374 18.32 3.17 19.49
CA PRO A 374 18.41 2.38 18.25
C PRO A 374 17.97 0.92 18.43
N ARG A 375 18.00 0.39 19.66
CA ARG A 375 17.47 -0.96 19.94
C ARG A 375 15.97 -1.07 19.75
N GLN A 376 15.24 0.04 19.78
CA GLN A 376 13.81 0.13 19.47
C GLN A 376 13.55 0.81 18.12
N GLY A 377 14.46 1.69 17.69
CA GLY A 377 14.29 2.58 16.55
C GLY A 377 14.92 2.09 15.24
N GLU A 378 15.63 0.95 15.20
CA GLU A 378 16.30 0.48 14.01
C GLU A 378 16.10 -1.01 13.74
N HIS A 379 15.99 -1.35 12.44
CA HIS A 379 16.18 -2.71 11.93
C HIS A 379 17.59 -2.85 11.35
N PRO A 380 18.55 -3.45 12.09
CA PRO A 380 19.94 -3.52 11.66
C PRO A 380 20.14 -4.25 10.32
N HIS A 381 19.37 -5.31 10.07
CA HIS A 381 19.48 -6.13 8.86
C HIS A 381 18.94 -5.44 7.61
N TRP A 382 17.92 -4.58 7.76
CA TRP A 382 17.30 -3.83 6.64
C TRP A 382 17.92 -2.45 6.46
N GLY A 383 18.67 -1.97 7.47
CA GLY A 383 19.25 -0.63 7.47
C GLY A 383 18.20 0.50 7.60
N THR A 384 16.99 0.17 8.03
CA THR A 384 15.84 1.09 8.14
C THR A 384 15.57 1.51 9.57
N LEU A 385 14.76 2.56 9.73
CA LEU A 385 14.26 3.04 11.03
C LEU A 385 12.87 2.48 11.29
N ILE A 386 12.55 2.25 12.58
CA ILE A 386 11.25 1.77 13.06
C ILE A 386 10.45 2.97 13.58
N TYR A 387 9.17 3.04 13.22
CA TYR A 387 8.26 4.05 13.74
C TYR A 387 8.09 3.97 15.26
N ASN A 388 7.99 5.13 15.90
CA ASN A 388 7.63 5.24 17.32
C ASN A 388 6.10 5.21 17.47
N TYR A 389 5.52 4.01 17.56
CA TYR A 389 4.08 3.82 17.74
C TYR A 389 3.56 4.30 19.09
N GLY A 390 4.44 4.58 20.06
CA GLY A 390 4.09 5.21 21.33
C GLY A 390 3.86 6.71 21.26
N ARG A 391 4.14 7.35 20.10
CA ARG A 391 3.88 8.76 19.88
C ARG A 391 2.57 8.94 19.10
N ASN A 392 1.60 9.62 19.72
CA ASN A 392 0.27 9.80 19.16
C ASN A 392 0.28 10.46 17.77
N GLU A 393 1.13 11.45 17.55
CA GLU A 393 1.23 12.13 16.25
C GLU A 393 1.78 11.21 15.15
N VAL A 394 2.64 10.24 15.50
CA VAL A 394 3.11 9.20 14.57
C VAL A 394 2.01 8.20 14.27
N VAL A 395 1.27 7.76 15.26
CA VAL A 395 0.05 6.95 15.08
C VAL A 395 -0.93 7.68 14.18
N ASN A 396 -1.12 8.99 14.41
CA ASN A 396 -1.99 9.83 13.58
C ASN A 396 -1.50 9.93 12.13
N PHE A 397 -0.18 10.11 11.92
CA PHE A 397 0.42 10.16 10.58
C PHE A 397 0.14 8.88 9.78
N LEU A 398 0.35 7.71 10.39
CA LEU A 398 0.15 6.41 9.74
C LEU A 398 -1.35 6.11 9.53
N THR A 399 -2.20 6.35 10.54
CA THR A 399 -3.65 6.12 10.40
C THR A 399 -4.25 7.01 9.33
N ALA A 400 -3.92 8.31 9.35
CA ALA A 400 -4.39 9.25 8.34
C ALA A 400 -3.87 8.89 6.93
N ASN A 401 -2.67 8.29 6.83
CA ASN A 401 -2.13 7.84 5.55
C ASN A 401 -2.93 6.67 4.95
N ALA A 402 -3.26 5.65 5.72
CA ALA A 402 -4.12 4.57 5.20
C ALA A 402 -5.51 5.10 4.81
N MET A 403 -6.11 5.96 5.65
CA MET A 403 -7.40 6.59 5.35
C MET A 403 -7.35 7.49 4.11
N TYR A 404 -6.20 8.15 3.87
CA TYR A 404 -5.97 8.94 2.65
C TYR A 404 -6.03 8.06 1.39
N TRP A 405 -5.34 6.93 1.35
CA TRP A 405 -5.39 6.02 0.20
C TRP A 405 -6.81 5.48 -0.05
N ILE A 406 -7.54 5.17 1.03
CA ILE A 406 -8.93 4.70 0.96
C ILE A 406 -9.89 5.78 0.46
N ARG A 407 -9.76 7.02 0.97
CA ARG A 407 -10.73 8.10 0.72
C ARG A 407 -10.40 8.93 -0.51
N GLN A 408 -9.10 9.17 -0.79
CA GLN A 408 -8.68 10.00 -1.92
C GLN A 408 -8.47 9.19 -3.20
N PHE A 409 -8.03 7.93 -3.07
CA PHE A 409 -7.76 7.06 -4.21
C PHE A 409 -8.69 5.84 -4.30
N HIS A 410 -9.67 5.72 -3.43
CA HIS A 410 -10.72 4.70 -3.45
C HIS A 410 -10.22 3.25 -3.41
N VAL A 411 -9.03 2.98 -2.92
CA VAL A 411 -8.47 1.61 -2.87
C VAL A 411 -9.36 0.65 -2.08
N ASP A 412 -9.35 -0.63 -2.46
CA ASP A 412 -10.26 -1.67 -1.98
C ASP A 412 -9.67 -2.54 -0.88
N GLY A 413 -8.38 -2.41 -0.67
CA GLY A 413 -7.69 -3.13 0.38
C GLY A 413 -6.33 -2.52 0.71
N ILE A 414 -5.89 -2.80 1.94
CA ILE A 414 -4.55 -2.46 2.44
C ILE A 414 -3.90 -3.76 2.90
N ARG A 415 -2.86 -4.19 2.21
CA ARG A 415 -1.96 -5.24 2.69
C ARG A 415 -0.87 -4.58 3.51
N MET A 416 -0.73 -4.95 4.78
CA MET A 416 0.29 -4.41 5.68
C MET A 416 1.52 -5.30 5.67
N ASP A 417 2.63 -4.70 5.22
CA ASP A 417 3.95 -5.34 5.12
C ASP A 417 4.57 -5.57 6.49
N ALA A 418 5.24 -6.71 6.64
CA ALA A 418 6.12 -7.03 7.77
C ALA A 418 5.49 -6.87 9.16
N VAL A 419 4.22 -7.22 9.34
CA VAL A 419 3.50 -7.07 10.63
C VAL A 419 4.22 -7.81 11.76
N ALA A 420 4.86 -8.96 11.50
CA ALA A 420 5.67 -9.66 12.50
C ALA A 420 6.77 -8.77 13.09
N SER A 421 7.42 -7.94 12.26
CA SER A 421 8.47 -7.02 12.71
C SER A 421 7.97 -5.89 13.59
N MET A 422 6.67 -5.58 13.50
CA MET A 422 6.01 -4.60 14.35
C MET A 422 5.63 -5.19 15.70
N LEU A 423 5.16 -6.45 15.72
CA LEU A 423 4.64 -7.12 16.92
C LEU A 423 5.73 -7.49 17.93
N TYR A 424 6.96 -7.76 17.46
CA TYR A 424 8.03 -8.26 18.32
C TYR A 424 9.22 -7.29 18.38
N LEU A 425 9.55 -6.85 19.61
CA LEU A 425 10.66 -5.94 19.88
C LEU A 425 12.04 -6.54 19.55
N ASP A 426 12.14 -7.87 19.59
CA ASP A 426 13.35 -8.66 19.30
C ASP A 426 13.41 -9.18 17.86
N TYR A 427 12.47 -8.79 16.98
CA TYR A 427 12.43 -9.27 15.60
C TYR A 427 13.74 -8.97 14.86
N GLY A 428 14.42 -10.04 14.40
CA GLY A 428 15.70 -9.93 13.68
C GLY A 428 16.87 -9.39 14.52
N LYS A 429 16.78 -9.39 15.86
CA LYS A 429 17.78 -8.86 16.79
C LYS A 429 18.37 -9.96 17.66
N GLN A 430 19.59 -9.77 18.12
CA GLN A 430 20.28 -10.67 19.03
C GLN A 430 20.05 -10.23 20.49
N ASP A 431 20.45 -11.11 21.44
CA ASP A 431 20.41 -10.77 22.85
C ASP A 431 21.19 -9.48 23.15
N GLY A 432 20.52 -8.52 23.83
CA GLY A 432 21.07 -7.22 24.15
C GLY A 432 20.88 -6.13 23.06
N GLU A 433 20.35 -6.49 21.88
CA GLU A 433 20.06 -5.56 20.80
C GLU A 433 18.61 -5.07 20.79
N TRP A 434 17.82 -5.45 21.76
CA TRP A 434 16.44 -5.03 21.94
C TRP A 434 16.12 -4.67 23.41
N VAL A 435 14.99 -4.01 23.63
CA VAL A 435 14.53 -3.57 24.97
C VAL A 435 13.16 -4.20 25.22
N ALA A 436 13.05 -4.88 26.35
CA ALA A 436 11.79 -5.50 26.77
C ALA A 436 10.70 -4.44 27.04
N ASN A 437 9.44 -4.83 26.85
CA ASN A 437 8.31 -3.99 27.22
C ASN A 437 8.18 -3.81 28.74
N MET A 438 7.24 -2.99 29.18
CA MET A 438 7.06 -2.67 30.61
C MET A 438 6.73 -3.88 31.50
N TYR A 439 6.36 -5.02 30.92
CA TYR A 439 6.08 -6.28 31.62
C TYR A 439 7.24 -7.28 31.52
N GLY A 440 8.33 -6.92 30.83
CA GLY A 440 9.49 -7.78 30.63
C GLY A 440 9.39 -8.73 29.45
N GLY A 441 8.35 -8.62 28.62
CA GLY A 441 8.14 -9.41 27.39
C GLY A 441 8.74 -8.76 26.16
N ASN A 442 8.64 -9.47 25.03
CA ASN A 442 9.13 -9.02 23.73
C ASN A 442 8.01 -8.48 22.83
N GLU A 443 6.76 -8.48 23.27
CA GLU A 443 5.66 -7.90 22.52
C GLU A 443 5.77 -6.37 22.49
N ASN A 444 5.60 -5.78 21.32
CA ASN A 444 5.52 -4.34 21.12
C ASN A 444 4.09 -3.85 21.37
N LEU A 445 3.80 -3.47 22.60
CA LEU A 445 2.45 -3.09 23.04
C LEU A 445 1.91 -1.87 22.30
N GLU A 446 2.76 -0.92 21.94
CA GLU A 446 2.39 0.27 21.20
C GLU A 446 2.02 -0.06 19.76
N ALA A 447 2.76 -0.95 19.10
CA ALA A 447 2.44 -1.40 17.75
C ALA A 447 1.16 -2.25 17.72
N ILE A 448 0.92 -3.09 18.72
CA ILE A 448 -0.34 -3.84 18.87
C ILE A 448 -1.52 -2.89 18.96
N ALA A 449 -1.44 -1.88 19.83
CA ALA A 449 -2.48 -0.87 19.99
C ALA A 449 -2.71 -0.08 18.69
N PHE A 450 -1.64 0.25 17.95
CA PHE A 450 -1.72 0.91 16.65
C PHE A 450 -2.45 0.03 15.62
N LEU A 451 -2.09 -1.26 15.50
CA LEU A 451 -2.72 -2.18 14.54
C LEU A 451 -4.21 -2.36 14.84
N GLN A 452 -4.57 -2.49 16.12
CA GLN A 452 -5.97 -2.54 16.54
C GLN A 452 -6.73 -1.25 16.19
N HIS A 453 -6.11 -0.11 16.45
CA HIS A 453 -6.69 1.20 16.18
C HIS A 453 -6.95 1.41 14.69
N ILE A 454 -5.97 1.12 13.82
CA ILE A 454 -6.11 1.37 12.39
C ILE A 454 -7.15 0.45 11.74
N ASN A 455 -7.17 -0.84 12.11
CA ASN A 455 -8.19 -1.78 11.62
C ASN A 455 -9.60 -1.36 12.05
N ASP A 456 -9.77 -0.92 13.30
CA ASP A 456 -11.04 -0.39 13.81
C ASP A 456 -11.46 0.90 13.07
N CYS A 457 -10.53 1.79 12.75
CA CYS A 457 -10.82 2.99 11.95
C CYS A 457 -11.29 2.62 10.53
N ILE A 458 -10.61 1.70 9.85
CA ILE A 458 -10.97 1.26 8.49
C ILE A 458 -12.34 0.59 8.48
N HIS A 459 -12.61 -0.32 9.42
CA HIS A 459 -13.89 -1.04 9.49
C HIS A 459 -15.07 -0.14 9.88
N LYS A 460 -14.85 0.91 10.67
CA LYS A 460 -15.88 1.89 11.01
C LYS A 460 -16.42 2.67 9.81
N GLU A 461 -15.64 2.81 8.75
CA GLU A 461 -16.10 3.40 7.48
C GLU A 461 -17.21 2.59 6.81
N LYS A 462 -17.30 1.28 7.11
CA LYS A 462 -18.26 0.35 6.48
C LYS A 462 -18.20 0.41 4.94
N SER A 463 -17.04 0.69 4.41
CA SER A 463 -16.79 0.86 2.98
C SER A 463 -16.55 -0.45 2.23
N GLY A 464 -16.36 -1.56 2.96
CA GLY A 464 -16.01 -2.88 2.42
C GLY A 464 -14.54 -3.00 1.98
N VAL A 465 -13.68 -2.11 2.45
CA VAL A 465 -12.22 -2.18 2.26
C VAL A 465 -11.66 -3.31 3.12
N MET A 466 -10.79 -4.13 2.54
CA MET A 466 -10.14 -5.25 3.21
C MET A 466 -8.83 -4.83 3.89
N THR A 467 -8.52 -5.44 5.03
CA THR A 467 -7.19 -5.35 5.66
C THR A 467 -6.55 -6.74 5.69
N ILE A 468 -5.30 -6.80 5.22
CA ILE A 468 -4.56 -8.06 5.02
C ILE A 468 -3.22 -7.95 5.71
N ALA A 469 -2.90 -8.89 6.61
CA ALA A 469 -1.62 -8.91 7.31
C ALA A 469 -0.63 -9.85 6.64
N GLU A 470 0.58 -9.38 6.36
CA GLU A 470 1.73 -10.25 6.21
C GLU A 470 2.33 -10.50 7.61
N GLU A 471 1.94 -11.60 8.21
CA GLU A 471 2.42 -12.03 9.52
C GLU A 471 2.82 -13.50 9.45
N SER A 472 4.11 -13.79 9.63
CA SER A 472 4.71 -15.11 9.41
C SER A 472 4.90 -15.94 10.68
N THR A 473 4.56 -15.39 11.85
CA THR A 473 4.75 -16.04 13.15
C THR A 473 3.48 -16.74 13.63
N ALA A 474 3.56 -17.32 14.82
CA ALA A 474 2.42 -17.93 15.50
C ALA A 474 1.63 -16.93 16.37
N TRP A 475 1.69 -15.63 16.07
CA TRP A 475 0.88 -14.63 16.79
C TRP A 475 -0.61 -14.98 16.69
N PRO A 476 -1.33 -15.07 17.81
CA PRO A 476 -2.73 -15.49 17.80
C PRO A 476 -3.67 -14.36 17.46
N GLN A 477 -4.83 -14.70 16.87
CA GLN A 477 -5.93 -13.78 16.62
C GLN A 477 -5.54 -12.54 15.79
N VAL A 478 -4.68 -12.71 14.77
CA VAL A 478 -4.39 -11.64 13.81
C VAL A 478 -5.67 -11.18 13.13
N THR A 479 -6.54 -12.12 12.78
CA THR A 479 -7.86 -11.88 12.17
C THR A 479 -9.00 -11.91 13.20
N GLY A 480 -8.68 -11.99 14.49
CA GLY A 480 -9.66 -11.95 15.57
C GLY A 480 -10.19 -10.52 15.80
N ASP A 481 -11.40 -10.44 16.32
CA ASP A 481 -12.07 -9.17 16.63
C ASP A 481 -11.26 -8.36 17.66
N VAL A 482 -11.12 -7.06 17.46
CA VAL A 482 -10.41 -6.16 18.40
C VAL A 482 -11.08 -6.19 19.79
N SER A 483 -12.42 -6.33 19.85
CA SER A 483 -13.15 -6.44 21.12
C SER A 483 -12.78 -7.67 21.95
N ASP A 484 -12.26 -8.71 21.30
CA ASP A 484 -11.84 -9.98 21.93
C ASP A 484 -10.30 -10.06 22.10
N GLY A 485 -9.61 -8.95 21.82
CA GLY A 485 -8.15 -8.82 21.96
C GLY A 485 -7.37 -9.18 20.69
N GLY A 486 -8.05 -9.45 19.58
CA GLY A 486 -7.43 -9.67 18.27
C GLY A 486 -6.89 -8.37 17.65
N LEU A 487 -6.18 -8.51 16.52
CA LEU A 487 -5.64 -7.35 15.79
C LEU A 487 -6.64 -6.73 14.80
N GLY A 488 -7.71 -7.44 14.43
CA GLY A 488 -8.80 -6.93 13.61
C GLY A 488 -8.57 -6.96 12.10
N PHE A 489 -7.61 -7.71 11.59
CA PHE A 489 -7.44 -7.90 10.14
C PHE A 489 -8.55 -8.79 9.57
N ASP A 490 -8.93 -8.56 8.30
CA ASP A 490 -9.83 -9.45 7.59
C ASP A 490 -9.14 -10.75 7.17
N PHE A 491 -7.87 -10.67 6.75
CA PHE A 491 -7.10 -11.83 6.31
C PHE A 491 -5.66 -11.78 6.80
N LYS A 492 -5.09 -12.98 6.92
CA LYS A 492 -3.66 -13.21 7.17
C LYS A 492 -3.07 -14.04 6.02
N TRP A 493 -1.92 -13.65 5.49
CA TRP A 493 -1.17 -14.50 4.56
C TRP A 493 -0.79 -15.82 5.21
N ASN A 494 -1.09 -16.94 4.54
CA ASN A 494 -0.72 -18.29 5.05
C ASN A 494 0.70 -18.66 4.62
N MET A 495 1.69 -18.04 5.27
CA MET A 495 3.11 -18.30 5.00
C MET A 495 3.50 -19.75 5.37
N GLY A 496 2.86 -20.33 6.39
CA GLY A 496 3.10 -21.72 6.79
C GLY A 496 2.72 -22.71 5.70
N TRP A 497 1.53 -22.58 5.12
CA TRP A 497 1.11 -23.39 3.97
C TRP A 497 2.05 -23.20 2.77
N MET A 498 2.43 -21.98 2.49
CA MET A 498 3.33 -21.66 1.38
C MET A 498 4.67 -22.37 1.54
N ASN A 499 5.33 -22.22 2.69
CA ASN A 499 6.63 -22.83 2.95
C ASN A 499 6.58 -24.36 2.89
N ASP A 500 5.62 -25.00 3.58
CA ASP A 500 5.45 -26.46 3.55
C ASP A 500 5.21 -26.96 2.14
N TYR A 501 4.35 -26.28 1.38
CA TYR A 501 3.99 -26.69 0.03
C TYR A 501 5.17 -26.51 -0.94
N LEU A 502 5.88 -25.41 -0.89
CA LEU A 502 7.07 -25.15 -1.73
C LEU A 502 8.19 -26.16 -1.44
N GLU A 503 8.46 -26.47 -0.18
CA GLU A 503 9.43 -27.51 0.19
C GLU A 503 9.00 -28.89 -0.35
N TYR A 504 7.72 -29.21 -0.27
CA TYR A 504 7.17 -30.46 -0.79
C TYR A 504 7.35 -30.59 -2.30
N ILE A 505 6.95 -29.58 -3.09
CA ILE A 505 7.02 -29.67 -4.57
C ILE A 505 8.43 -29.63 -5.14
N GLN A 506 9.40 -29.03 -4.43
CA GLN A 506 10.81 -29.06 -4.77
C GLN A 506 11.42 -30.45 -4.60
N THR A 507 10.79 -31.30 -3.80
CA THR A 507 11.22 -32.68 -3.60
C THR A 507 10.94 -33.50 -4.86
N ASP A 508 11.95 -34.27 -5.32
CA ASP A 508 11.75 -35.24 -6.41
C ASP A 508 10.57 -36.16 -6.11
N PRO A 509 9.66 -36.40 -7.06
CA PRO A 509 8.48 -37.25 -6.86
C PRO A 509 8.75 -38.62 -6.22
N LEU A 510 9.92 -39.20 -6.50
CA LEU A 510 10.35 -40.48 -5.91
C LEU A 510 10.45 -40.43 -4.38
N PHE A 511 10.78 -39.26 -3.81
CA PHE A 511 11.01 -39.08 -2.37
C PHE A 511 9.83 -38.37 -1.66
N ARG A 512 8.80 -37.93 -2.39
CA ARG A 512 7.64 -37.16 -1.85
C ARG A 512 6.87 -37.96 -0.77
N LYS A 513 6.86 -39.30 -0.84
CA LYS A 513 6.20 -40.13 0.16
C LYS A 513 6.71 -39.88 1.60
N GLY A 514 8.01 -39.57 1.76
CA GLY A 514 8.60 -39.25 3.05
C GLY A 514 8.22 -37.89 3.62
N ARG A 515 7.62 -37.01 2.80
CA ARG A 515 7.20 -35.64 3.16
C ARG A 515 5.69 -35.42 3.03
N HIS A 516 4.91 -36.52 2.88
CA HIS A 516 3.47 -36.45 2.62
C HIS A 516 2.69 -35.61 3.66
N GLY A 517 3.16 -35.58 4.91
CA GLY A 517 2.57 -34.79 5.98
C GLY A 517 2.53 -33.27 5.70
N MET A 518 3.48 -32.76 4.90
CA MET A 518 3.52 -31.33 4.53
C MET A 518 2.27 -30.85 3.76
N LEU A 519 1.62 -31.75 3.01
CA LEU A 519 0.37 -31.46 2.30
C LEU A 519 -0.83 -31.27 3.24
N THR A 520 -0.75 -31.80 4.47
CA THR A 520 -1.87 -31.85 5.40
C THR A 520 -1.67 -31.00 6.65
N MET A 521 -0.43 -30.58 6.91
CA MET A 521 -0.04 -29.86 8.13
C MET A 521 -0.84 -28.57 8.31
N SER A 522 -1.03 -27.78 7.24
CA SER A 522 -1.77 -26.52 7.26
C SER A 522 -3.20 -26.67 7.80
N MET A 523 -3.84 -27.81 7.59
CA MET A 523 -5.21 -28.05 8.06
C MET A 523 -5.32 -28.20 9.58
N LEU A 524 -4.20 -28.36 10.31
CA LEU A 524 -4.20 -28.37 11.78
C LEU A 524 -4.50 -26.98 12.37
N TYR A 525 -4.13 -25.92 11.64
CA TYR A 525 -4.30 -24.54 12.08
C TYR A 525 -5.19 -23.70 11.14
N GLN A 526 -5.68 -24.27 10.04
CA GLN A 526 -6.44 -23.56 8.97
C GLN A 526 -7.61 -22.71 9.48
N TYR A 527 -8.17 -23.02 10.62
CA TYR A 527 -9.32 -22.34 11.20
C TYR A 527 -8.97 -21.54 12.46
N SER A 528 -7.67 -21.28 12.70
CA SER A 528 -7.24 -20.37 13.76
C SER A 528 -7.29 -18.91 13.30
N GLU A 529 -7.22 -18.68 12.00
CA GLU A 529 -7.24 -17.37 11.35
C GLU A 529 -8.04 -17.45 10.03
N ASP A 530 -8.41 -16.31 9.49
CA ASP A 530 -8.98 -16.17 8.15
C ASP A 530 -7.84 -16.00 7.15
N PHE A 531 -7.45 -17.11 6.50
CA PHE A 531 -6.25 -17.14 5.68
C PHE A 531 -6.47 -16.76 4.22
N MET A 532 -5.44 -16.07 3.66
CA MET A 532 -5.19 -15.97 2.23
C MET A 532 -3.97 -16.83 1.88
N LEU A 533 -4.15 -17.78 0.96
CA LEU A 533 -3.06 -18.57 0.41
C LEU A 533 -2.29 -17.73 -0.59
N VAL A 534 -0.98 -17.67 -0.43
CA VAL A 534 -0.13 -16.80 -1.23
C VAL A 534 1.01 -17.58 -1.89
N LEU A 535 1.29 -17.23 -3.13
CA LEU A 535 2.54 -17.50 -3.82
C LEU A 535 3.05 -16.15 -4.30
N SER A 536 3.72 -15.41 -3.41
CA SER A 536 4.06 -13.99 -3.55
C SER A 536 5.35 -13.76 -4.31
N HIS A 537 5.67 -12.47 -4.52
CA HIS A 537 6.88 -12.00 -5.17
C HIS A 537 8.17 -12.49 -4.48
N ASP A 538 8.15 -12.57 -3.14
CA ASP A 538 9.33 -12.95 -2.32
C ASP A 538 9.85 -14.34 -2.61
N GLU A 539 8.98 -15.25 -3.07
CA GLU A 539 9.35 -16.64 -3.30
C GLU A 539 9.99 -16.88 -4.67
N VAL A 540 10.04 -15.89 -5.54
CA VAL A 540 10.51 -16.04 -6.93
C VAL A 540 11.60 -15.06 -7.31
N VAL A 541 12.45 -14.69 -6.35
CA VAL A 541 13.53 -13.71 -6.45
C VAL A 541 14.72 -14.07 -5.57
N HIS A 542 15.84 -13.40 -5.71
CA HIS A 542 17.04 -13.49 -4.88
C HIS A 542 17.66 -14.89 -4.78
N GLY A 543 17.67 -15.64 -5.88
CA GLY A 543 18.27 -16.97 -5.92
C GLY A 543 17.37 -18.07 -5.40
N LYS A 544 16.10 -17.75 -5.04
CA LYS A 544 15.11 -18.75 -4.66
C LYS A 544 14.58 -19.55 -5.87
N GLY A 545 14.80 -19.07 -7.10
CA GLY A 545 14.30 -19.63 -8.37
C GLY A 545 12.85 -19.30 -8.66
N SER A 546 12.45 -19.28 -9.94
CA SER A 546 11.04 -19.14 -10.32
C SER A 546 10.23 -20.37 -9.89
N MET A 547 8.89 -20.28 -9.88
CA MET A 547 8.03 -21.45 -9.61
C MET A 547 8.33 -22.61 -10.58
N TYR A 548 8.53 -22.31 -11.88
CA TYR A 548 8.97 -23.30 -12.85
C TYR A 548 10.36 -23.88 -12.51
N GLY A 549 11.29 -23.02 -12.09
CA GLY A 549 12.68 -23.41 -11.75
C GLY A 549 12.76 -24.32 -10.52
N LYS A 550 11.88 -24.14 -9.54
CA LYS A 550 11.82 -24.94 -8.30
C LYS A 550 11.42 -26.41 -8.54
N ILE A 551 10.65 -26.67 -9.57
CA ILE A 551 10.02 -27.99 -9.80
C ILE A 551 11.04 -28.92 -10.50
N PRO A 552 11.28 -30.15 -9.98
CA PRO A 552 12.10 -31.16 -10.63
C PRO A 552 11.39 -31.80 -11.82
N GLY A 553 12.15 -32.45 -12.69
CA GLY A 553 11.65 -33.14 -13.88
C GLY A 553 11.89 -32.38 -15.19
N ASP A 554 11.36 -32.91 -16.27
CA ASP A 554 11.45 -32.29 -17.58
C ASP A 554 10.43 -31.14 -17.75
N HIS A 555 10.38 -30.54 -18.92
CA HIS A 555 9.49 -29.41 -19.22
C HIS A 555 8.02 -29.77 -19.02
N GLN A 556 7.60 -30.98 -19.44
CA GLN A 556 6.20 -31.42 -19.32
C GLN A 556 5.83 -31.71 -17.85
N ASP A 557 6.72 -32.34 -17.10
CA ASP A 557 6.54 -32.61 -15.66
C ASP A 557 6.39 -31.31 -14.87
N LYS A 558 7.22 -30.30 -15.19
CA LYS A 558 7.16 -28.97 -14.56
C LYS A 558 5.83 -28.27 -14.81
N LEU A 559 5.37 -28.23 -16.07
CA LEU A 559 4.07 -27.62 -16.41
C LEU A 559 2.90 -28.38 -15.81
N SER A 560 2.96 -29.72 -15.76
CA SER A 560 1.94 -30.56 -15.13
C SER A 560 1.89 -30.31 -13.61
N THR A 561 3.05 -30.17 -12.97
CA THR A 561 3.14 -29.87 -11.55
C THR A 561 2.64 -28.45 -11.24
N LEU A 562 2.88 -27.46 -12.12
CA LEU A 562 2.32 -26.10 -11.96
C LEU A 562 0.77 -26.13 -12.05
N ARG A 563 0.21 -26.86 -13.01
CA ARG A 563 -1.26 -27.06 -13.08
C ARG A 563 -1.82 -27.71 -11.81
N LEU A 564 -1.13 -28.74 -11.30
CA LEU A 564 -1.48 -29.38 -10.02
C LEU A 564 -1.40 -28.38 -8.86
N THR A 565 -0.33 -27.59 -8.79
CA THR A 565 -0.09 -26.58 -7.75
C THR A 565 -1.24 -25.59 -7.67
N TYR A 566 -1.58 -24.95 -8.79
CA TYR A 566 -2.63 -23.94 -8.81
C TYR A 566 -4.02 -24.54 -8.60
N GLY A 567 -4.26 -25.75 -9.11
CA GLY A 567 -5.50 -26.48 -8.86
C GLY A 567 -5.66 -26.90 -7.40
N PHE A 568 -4.58 -27.36 -6.74
CA PHE A 568 -4.59 -27.66 -5.30
C PHE A 568 -4.80 -26.39 -4.47
N MET A 569 -4.09 -25.32 -4.80
CA MET A 569 -4.26 -24.00 -4.15
C MET A 569 -5.71 -23.50 -4.27
N ALA A 570 -6.32 -23.58 -5.46
CA ALA A 570 -7.72 -23.18 -5.68
C ALA A 570 -8.71 -24.03 -4.87
N ALA A 571 -8.42 -25.32 -4.70
CA ALA A 571 -9.27 -26.25 -3.95
C ALA A 571 -9.06 -26.22 -2.42
N HIS A 572 -7.90 -25.77 -1.94
CA HIS A 572 -7.61 -25.63 -0.50
C HIS A 572 -8.41 -24.46 0.10
N PRO A 573 -8.87 -24.52 1.38
CA PRO A 573 -9.51 -23.39 2.05
C PRO A 573 -8.62 -22.13 2.11
N GLY A 574 -9.23 -20.97 2.04
CA GLY A 574 -8.58 -19.64 2.07
C GLY A 574 -8.73 -18.86 0.76
N LYS A 575 -8.55 -17.54 0.78
CA LYS A 575 -8.51 -16.70 -0.42
C LYS A 575 -7.19 -16.93 -1.17
N LYS A 576 -7.02 -16.39 -2.37
CA LYS A 576 -5.90 -16.75 -3.26
C LYS A 576 -5.16 -15.51 -3.74
N LEU A 577 -3.83 -15.58 -3.67
CA LEU A 577 -2.94 -14.58 -4.29
C LEU A 577 -1.87 -15.29 -5.12
N LEU A 578 -1.69 -14.82 -6.35
CA LEU A 578 -0.64 -15.28 -7.24
C LEU A 578 0.15 -14.08 -7.79
N PHE A 579 1.46 -14.12 -7.64
CA PHE A 579 2.34 -13.09 -8.20
C PHE A 579 2.47 -13.23 -9.72
N MET A 580 2.57 -12.10 -10.41
CA MET A 580 2.67 -11.99 -11.87
C MET A 580 3.73 -12.90 -12.48
N GLY A 581 3.42 -13.51 -13.63
CA GLY A 581 4.30 -14.41 -14.39
C GLY A 581 4.24 -15.86 -13.94
N GLN A 582 3.76 -16.15 -12.74
CA GLN A 582 3.63 -17.53 -12.26
C GLN A 582 2.53 -18.27 -13.02
N GLU A 583 1.46 -17.60 -13.42
CA GLU A 583 0.30 -18.15 -14.13
C GLU A 583 0.61 -18.74 -15.52
N PHE A 584 1.73 -18.34 -16.10
CA PHE A 584 2.25 -18.96 -17.33
C PHE A 584 3.60 -19.66 -17.14
N GLY A 585 4.07 -19.78 -15.89
CA GLY A 585 5.28 -20.52 -15.57
C GLY A 585 6.55 -19.83 -16.04
N GLN A 586 6.71 -18.55 -15.78
CA GLN A 586 7.93 -17.80 -16.10
C GLN A 586 9.17 -18.58 -15.65
N ILE A 587 10.17 -18.67 -16.53
CA ILE A 587 11.36 -19.50 -16.31
C ILE A 587 12.39 -18.81 -15.42
N ARG A 588 12.61 -17.50 -15.68
CA ARG A 588 13.55 -16.68 -14.87
C ARG A 588 12.87 -16.18 -13.60
N GLU A 589 13.66 -15.89 -12.59
CA GLU A 589 13.22 -15.04 -11.49
C GLU A 589 12.75 -13.69 -12.02
N TRP A 590 11.77 -13.08 -11.36
CA TRP A 590 11.37 -11.73 -11.72
C TRP A 590 12.45 -10.71 -11.31
N SER A 591 12.40 -9.53 -11.92
CA SER A 591 13.29 -8.42 -11.61
C SER A 591 12.59 -7.12 -11.95
N GLU A 592 12.77 -6.09 -11.15
CA GLU A 592 12.29 -4.73 -11.39
C GLU A 592 12.91 -4.09 -12.65
N GLU A 593 14.07 -4.59 -13.09
CA GLU A 593 14.81 -4.04 -14.22
C GLU A 593 14.21 -4.39 -15.59
N ARG A 594 13.40 -5.46 -15.67
CA ARG A 594 12.89 -5.99 -16.94
C ARG A 594 11.42 -6.40 -16.85
N GLU A 595 10.76 -6.51 -18.02
CA GLU A 595 9.40 -7.03 -18.07
C GLU A 595 9.36 -8.57 -17.95
N LEU A 596 8.15 -9.11 -17.76
CA LEU A 596 7.90 -10.55 -17.77
C LEU A 596 8.27 -11.18 -19.13
N ASP A 597 8.55 -12.49 -19.11
CA ASP A 597 8.95 -13.26 -20.28
C ASP A 597 7.78 -13.58 -21.22
N TRP A 598 7.06 -12.55 -21.70
CA TRP A 598 5.87 -12.66 -22.53
C TRP A 598 6.07 -13.53 -23.78
N GLN A 599 7.31 -13.61 -24.31
CA GLN A 599 7.66 -14.46 -25.45
C GLN A 599 7.48 -15.95 -25.18
N LEU A 600 7.37 -16.41 -23.93
CA LEU A 600 7.06 -17.80 -23.60
C LEU A 600 5.65 -18.22 -24.06
N LEU A 601 4.78 -17.26 -24.27
CA LEU A 601 3.41 -17.47 -24.76
C LEU A 601 3.33 -17.61 -26.28
N ASP A 602 4.40 -17.26 -27.01
CA ASP A 602 4.42 -17.32 -28.46
C ASP A 602 4.30 -18.78 -28.96
N PRO A 603 3.60 -19.01 -30.06
CA PRO A 603 3.49 -20.34 -30.64
C PRO A 603 4.84 -20.97 -30.99
N VAL A 604 5.01 -22.25 -30.70
CA VAL A 604 6.17 -23.05 -31.07
C VAL A 604 5.77 -24.01 -32.19
N ASP A 605 6.48 -23.97 -33.31
CA ASP A 605 6.18 -24.78 -34.51
C ASP A 605 4.72 -24.69 -34.98
N GLY A 606 4.11 -23.50 -34.84
CA GLY A 606 2.72 -23.24 -35.24
C GLY A 606 1.66 -23.79 -34.29
N GLN A 607 2.07 -24.30 -33.11
CA GLN A 607 1.17 -24.78 -32.04
C GLN A 607 1.30 -23.89 -30.80
N GLU A 608 0.23 -23.80 -29.99
CA GLU A 608 0.27 -23.11 -28.73
C GLU A 608 1.39 -23.67 -27.83
N SER A 609 2.16 -22.79 -27.21
CA SER A 609 3.22 -23.19 -26.28
C SER A 609 2.65 -23.87 -25.03
N GLY A 610 3.48 -24.68 -24.35
CA GLY A 610 3.09 -25.25 -23.06
C GLY A 610 2.79 -24.19 -21.99
N HIS A 611 3.48 -23.04 -22.06
CA HIS A 611 3.26 -21.90 -21.17
C HIS A 611 1.91 -21.21 -21.46
N GLU A 612 1.52 -21.07 -22.72
CA GLU A 612 0.19 -20.56 -23.08
C GLU A 612 -0.92 -21.48 -22.59
N LYS A 613 -0.75 -22.79 -22.71
CA LYS A 613 -1.71 -23.78 -22.20
C LYS A 613 -1.83 -23.76 -20.66
N LEU A 614 -0.72 -23.53 -19.96
CA LEU A 614 -0.74 -23.31 -18.51
C LEU A 614 -1.54 -22.06 -18.17
N ARG A 615 -1.29 -20.94 -18.87
CA ARG A 615 -2.02 -19.69 -18.67
C ARG A 615 -3.53 -19.86 -18.92
N GLN A 616 -3.90 -20.59 -19.97
CA GLN A 616 -5.30 -20.94 -20.26
C GLN A 616 -5.92 -21.77 -19.12
N PHE A 617 -5.16 -22.72 -18.55
CA PHE A 617 -5.61 -23.48 -17.41
C PHE A 617 -5.87 -22.59 -16.20
N VAL A 618 -4.96 -21.66 -15.85
CA VAL A 618 -5.15 -20.73 -14.73
C VAL A 618 -6.35 -19.82 -14.95
N SER A 619 -6.52 -19.29 -16.17
CA SER A 619 -7.71 -18.51 -16.50
C SER A 619 -9.00 -19.32 -16.32
N TYR A 620 -9.05 -20.55 -16.84
CA TYR A 620 -10.20 -21.46 -16.63
C TYR A 620 -10.43 -21.74 -15.14
N LEU A 621 -9.36 -21.97 -14.39
CA LEU A 621 -9.41 -22.26 -12.94
C LEU A 621 -9.97 -21.09 -12.14
N ASN A 622 -9.62 -19.85 -12.47
CA ASN A 622 -10.13 -18.66 -11.83
C ASN A 622 -11.65 -18.49 -12.06
N VAL A 623 -12.11 -18.69 -13.29
CA VAL A 623 -13.54 -18.68 -13.61
C VAL A 623 -14.26 -19.85 -12.92
N PHE A 624 -13.65 -21.03 -12.89
CA PHE A 624 -14.16 -22.19 -12.19
C PHE A 624 -14.30 -21.96 -10.69
N TYR A 625 -13.30 -21.35 -10.05
CA TYR A 625 -13.33 -21.00 -8.62
C TYR A 625 -14.52 -20.08 -8.31
N GLN A 626 -14.72 -19.02 -9.08
CA GLN A 626 -15.83 -18.08 -8.91
C GLN A 626 -17.21 -18.75 -9.12
N ALA A 627 -17.29 -19.72 -10.02
CA ALA A 627 -18.54 -20.43 -10.34
C ALA A 627 -18.95 -21.48 -9.26
N HIS A 628 -18.03 -21.86 -8.38
CA HIS A 628 -18.26 -22.94 -7.41
C HIS A 628 -18.18 -22.46 -5.95
N PRO A 629 -19.31 -22.05 -5.34
CA PRO A 629 -19.36 -21.53 -3.97
C PRO A 629 -18.77 -22.46 -2.91
N ALA A 630 -18.73 -23.78 -3.15
CA ALA A 630 -18.08 -24.72 -2.25
C ALA A 630 -16.59 -24.45 -2.05
N LEU A 631 -15.94 -23.71 -2.96
CA LEU A 631 -14.51 -23.40 -2.91
C LEU A 631 -14.16 -22.16 -2.07
N TYR A 632 -15.15 -21.27 -1.76
CA TYR A 632 -14.84 -20.01 -1.09
C TYR A 632 -15.81 -19.57 0.02
N VAL A 633 -17.10 -19.99 -0.01
CA VAL A 633 -18.12 -19.48 0.95
C VAL A 633 -17.85 -19.91 2.39
N ASN A 634 -17.25 -21.07 2.58
CA ASN A 634 -16.94 -21.63 3.89
C ASN A 634 -15.44 -21.81 4.11
N ASP A 635 -14.60 -20.90 3.60
CA ASP A 635 -13.14 -20.99 3.75
C ASP A 635 -12.68 -20.91 5.20
N THR A 636 -13.38 -20.11 6.00
CA THR A 636 -13.09 -19.84 7.41
C THR A 636 -13.80 -20.82 8.37
N LYS A 637 -14.52 -21.85 7.83
CA LYS A 637 -15.34 -22.77 8.64
C LYS A 637 -14.98 -24.22 8.43
N PRO A 638 -14.78 -25.01 9.51
CA PRO A 638 -14.52 -26.46 9.40
C PRO A 638 -15.57 -27.22 8.60
N SER A 639 -16.82 -26.72 8.54
CA SER A 639 -17.91 -27.35 7.76
C SER A 639 -17.67 -27.33 6.25
N GLY A 640 -16.79 -26.43 5.75
CA GLY A 640 -16.45 -26.28 4.35
C GLY A 640 -15.47 -27.31 3.80
N PHE A 641 -14.81 -28.07 4.67
CA PHE A 641 -13.77 -29.02 4.30
C PHE A 641 -13.95 -30.39 4.98
N GLN A 642 -13.52 -31.44 4.32
CA GLN A 642 -13.46 -32.78 4.96
C GLN A 642 -12.43 -33.68 4.26
N TRP A 643 -11.45 -34.14 4.99
CA TRP A 643 -10.57 -35.21 4.51
C TRP A 643 -11.33 -36.51 4.23
N LEU A 644 -10.99 -37.15 3.12
CA LEU A 644 -11.43 -38.52 2.79
C LEU A 644 -10.26 -39.47 2.86
N SER A 645 -9.12 -39.15 2.25
CA SER A 645 -7.89 -39.93 2.33
C SER A 645 -6.68 -39.02 2.48
N THR A 646 -5.88 -39.24 3.52
CA THR A 646 -4.64 -38.54 3.82
C THR A 646 -3.48 -39.49 4.08
N LEU A 647 -3.72 -40.79 4.06
CA LEU A 647 -2.76 -41.83 4.48
C LEU A 647 -2.07 -42.51 3.29
N ASP A 648 -2.42 -42.16 2.06
CA ASP A 648 -1.84 -42.76 0.86
C ASP A 648 -0.50 -42.11 0.47
N ALA A 649 0.45 -42.14 1.41
CA ALA A 649 1.78 -41.61 1.23
C ALA A 649 2.58 -42.35 0.15
N ASP A 650 2.38 -43.66 0.01
CA ASP A 650 3.09 -44.46 -0.99
C ASP A 650 2.76 -44.05 -2.42
N ASN A 651 1.53 -43.63 -2.68
CA ASN A 651 1.11 -43.08 -3.97
C ASN A 651 1.22 -41.54 -4.01
N SER A 652 1.52 -40.85 -2.88
CA SER A 652 1.48 -39.38 -2.75
C SER A 652 0.15 -38.79 -3.25
N VAL A 653 -0.95 -39.38 -2.83
CA VAL A 653 -2.32 -38.97 -3.21
C VAL A 653 -3.08 -38.48 -1.98
N ILE A 654 -3.77 -37.34 -2.15
CA ILE A 654 -4.73 -36.85 -1.15
C ILE A 654 -6.11 -36.71 -1.77
N VAL A 655 -7.15 -36.96 -0.94
CA VAL A 655 -8.54 -36.82 -1.35
C VAL A 655 -9.33 -36.11 -0.28
N PHE A 656 -10.09 -35.09 -0.67
CA PHE A 656 -10.91 -34.31 0.25
C PHE A 656 -12.19 -33.77 -0.40
N LEU A 657 -13.07 -33.25 0.42
CA LEU A 657 -14.31 -32.58 -0.01
C LEU A 657 -14.25 -31.09 0.29
N ARG A 658 -14.76 -30.28 -0.65
CA ARG A 658 -15.19 -28.91 -0.39
C ARG A 658 -16.71 -28.86 -0.41
N LYS A 659 -17.27 -28.09 0.53
CA LYS A 659 -18.71 -28.13 0.78
C LYS A 659 -19.26 -26.73 1.11
N CYS A 660 -20.40 -26.42 0.51
CA CYS A 660 -21.30 -25.40 1.01
C CYS A 660 -22.73 -25.99 1.11
N LYS A 661 -23.72 -25.14 1.45
CA LYS A 661 -25.09 -25.61 1.67
C LYS A 661 -25.64 -26.46 0.51
N ASP A 662 -25.40 -26.01 -0.72
CA ASP A 662 -26.04 -26.55 -1.93
C ASP A 662 -25.07 -27.32 -2.85
N GLU A 663 -23.78 -27.33 -2.52
CA GLU A 663 -22.76 -27.94 -3.36
C GLU A 663 -21.77 -28.79 -2.56
N THR A 664 -21.38 -29.91 -3.14
CA THR A 664 -20.28 -30.75 -2.66
C THR A 664 -19.38 -31.13 -3.82
N LEU A 665 -18.11 -30.85 -3.68
CA LEU A 665 -17.06 -31.18 -4.62
C LEU A 665 -16.12 -32.20 -4.00
N LEU A 666 -15.77 -33.24 -4.75
CA LEU A 666 -14.73 -34.22 -4.40
C LEU A 666 -13.47 -33.84 -5.17
N ILE A 667 -12.39 -33.63 -4.46
CA ILE A 667 -11.09 -33.28 -5.03
C ILE A 667 -10.11 -34.45 -4.81
N THR A 668 -9.39 -34.80 -5.87
CA THR A 668 -8.28 -35.76 -5.84
C THR A 668 -7.02 -35.11 -6.39
N CYS A 669 -5.92 -35.22 -5.68
CA CYS A 669 -4.62 -34.69 -6.12
C CYS A 669 -3.60 -35.86 -6.12
N ASN A 670 -2.94 -36.03 -7.26
CA ASN A 670 -1.86 -37.00 -7.44
C ASN A 670 -0.54 -36.23 -7.66
N PHE A 671 0.36 -36.36 -6.72
CA PHE A 671 1.65 -35.66 -6.75
C PHE A 671 2.79 -36.48 -7.34
N THR A 672 2.47 -37.58 -8.06
CA THR A 672 3.43 -38.43 -8.75
C THR A 672 3.18 -38.50 -10.26
N PRO A 673 4.20 -38.79 -11.08
CA PRO A 673 4.02 -38.98 -12.51
C PRO A 673 3.41 -40.34 -12.86
N VAL A 674 2.77 -41.01 -11.88
CA VAL A 674 2.18 -42.35 -12.07
C VAL A 674 0.69 -42.22 -12.40
N TYR A 675 0.31 -42.78 -13.54
CA TYR A 675 -1.10 -42.93 -13.93
C TYR A 675 -1.71 -44.16 -13.27
N HIS A 676 -2.89 -44.02 -12.64
CA HIS A 676 -3.68 -45.09 -12.10
C HIS A 676 -4.98 -45.31 -12.89
N GLU A 677 -5.05 -46.35 -13.72
CA GLU A 677 -6.23 -46.60 -14.55
C GLU A 677 -7.48 -46.92 -13.69
N LYS A 678 -7.29 -47.51 -12.51
CA LYS A 678 -8.34 -47.89 -11.57
C LYS A 678 -7.92 -47.49 -10.15
N PHE A 679 -8.27 -46.26 -9.76
CA PHE A 679 -8.05 -45.80 -8.40
C PHE A 679 -9.38 -45.73 -7.67
N LYS A 680 -9.43 -46.38 -6.49
CA LYS A 680 -10.65 -46.46 -5.70
C LYS A 680 -10.66 -45.36 -4.65
N VAL A 681 -11.76 -44.60 -4.57
CA VAL A 681 -11.96 -43.48 -3.65
C VAL A 681 -13.20 -43.74 -2.80
N GLY A 682 -13.07 -43.62 -1.47
CA GLY A 682 -14.19 -43.66 -0.56
C GLY A 682 -15.03 -42.39 -0.66
N VAL A 683 -16.37 -42.52 -0.71
CA VAL A 683 -17.27 -41.39 -0.85
C VAL A 683 -18.37 -41.34 0.20
N PRO A 684 -18.83 -40.15 0.63
CA PRO A 684 -19.66 -39.99 1.82
C PRO A 684 -21.10 -40.47 1.66
N PHE A 685 -21.62 -40.52 0.43
CA PHE A 685 -23.02 -40.87 0.16
C PHE A 685 -23.19 -41.64 -1.16
N ALA A 686 -24.30 -42.36 -1.26
CA ALA A 686 -24.71 -42.97 -2.50
C ALA A 686 -25.11 -41.90 -3.49
N GLY A 687 -24.45 -41.82 -4.65
CA GLY A 687 -24.63 -40.72 -5.58
C GLY A 687 -23.94 -40.91 -6.91
N LYS A 688 -24.01 -39.81 -7.67
CA LYS A 688 -23.36 -39.64 -8.96
C LYS A 688 -22.20 -38.64 -8.79
N TYR A 689 -21.06 -38.96 -9.38
CA TYR A 689 -19.84 -38.18 -9.31
C TYR A 689 -19.39 -37.88 -10.76
N LYS A 690 -19.52 -36.62 -11.17
CA LYS A 690 -19.18 -36.15 -12.52
C LYS A 690 -17.90 -35.35 -12.44
N GLU A 691 -16.87 -35.75 -13.18
CA GLU A 691 -15.67 -34.94 -13.36
C GLU A 691 -16.04 -33.62 -14.06
N ILE A 692 -15.64 -32.49 -13.48
CA ILE A 692 -15.94 -31.14 -13.97
C ILE A 692 -14.68 -30.30 -14.14
N LEU A 693 -13.54 -30.73 -13.59
CA LEU A 693 -12.22 -30.18 -13.79
C LEU A 693 -11.20 -31.32 -13.77
N ASN A 694 -10.25 -31.29 -14.71
CA ASN A 694 -9.09 -32.17 -14.71
C ASN A 694 -7.89 -31.40 -15.31
N SER A 695 -6.85 -31.19 -14.52
CA SER A 695 -5.66 -30.45 -14.95
C SER A 695 -4.81 -31.21 -15.99
N ASP A 696 -5.07 -32.50 -16.21
CA ASP A 696 -4.43 -33.34 -17.22
C ASP A 696 -5.24 -33.41 -18.54
N ALA A 697 -6.28 -32.59 -18.70
CA ALA A 697 -7.02 -32.52 -19.96
C ALA A 697 -6.12 -32.03 -21.11
N VAL A 698 -6.33 -32.56 -22.31
CA VAL A 698 -5.51 -32.24 -23.50
C VAL A 698 -5.54 -30.74 -23.83
N GLU A 699 -6.69 -30.10 -23.64
CA GLU A 699 -6.86 -28.67 -23.85
C GLU A 699 -5.88 -27.80 -23.02
N PHE A 700 -5.48 -28.29 -21.84
CA PHE A 700 -4.50 -27.63 -20.99
C PHE A 700 -3.07 -28.17 -21.16
N GLY A 701 -2.82 -28.98 -22.18
CA GLY A 701 -1.51 -29.58 -22.43
C GLY A 701 -1.18 -30.81 -21.59
N GLY A 702 -2.20 -31.45 -21.02
CA GLY A 702 -2.05 -32.72 -20.29
C GLY A 702 -2.14 -33.95 -21.19
N GLY A 703 -1.99 -35.14 -20.59
CA GLY A 703 -2.01 -36.45 -21.25
C GLY A 703 -3.40 -36.96 -21.62
N GLY A 704 -4.47 -36.30 -21.17
CA GLY A 704 -5.86 -36.68 -21.48
C GLY A 704 -6.43 -37.84 -20.67
N HIS A 705 -5.89 -38.13 -19.50
CA HIS A 705 -6.40 -39.19 -18.62
C HIS A 705 -7.64 -38.72 -17.85
N VAL A 706 -8.74 -38.52 -18.54
CA VAL A 706 -9.99 -37.95 -18.03
C VAL A 706 -11.06 -39.03 -17.72
N ASN A 707 -12.09 -38.67 -16.93
CA ASN A 707 -13.25 -39.49 -16.60
C ASN A 707 -14.53 -38.95 -17.28
N PRO A 708 -14.75 -39.18 -18.61
CA PRO A 708 -15.84 -38.54 -19.33
C PRO A 708 -17.23 -39.07 -18.93
N ARG A 709 -17.29 -40.23 -18.29
CA ARG A 709 -18.55 -40.85 -17.85
C ARG A 709 -18.78 -40.59 -16.35
N VAL A 710 -20.02 -40.22 -16.01
CA VAL A 710 -20.46 -40.12 -14.62
C VAL A 710 -20.18 -41.40 -13.86
N LYS A 711 -19.49 -41.29 -12.72
CA LYS A 711 -19.26 -42.43 -11.84
C LYS A 711 -20.43 -42.60 -10.88
N ASN A 712 -21.02 -43.78 -10.84
CA ASN A 712 -22.05 -44.11 -9.86
C ASN A 712 -21.37 -44.80 -8.67
N SER A 713 -21.66 -44.38 -7.45
CA SER A 713 -21.10 -45.00 -6.25
C SER A 713 -21.59 -46.44 -6.10
N LYS A 714 -20.70 -47.34 -5.63
CA LYS A 714 -21.00 -48.68 -5.21
C LYS A 714 -21.12 -48.72 -3.68
N ARG A 715 -22.00 -49.55 -3.13
CA ARG A 715 -22.11 -49.79 -1.68
C ARG A 715 -20.96 -50.70 -1.25
N GLU A 716 -19.78 -50.18 -1.27
CA GLU A 716 -18.53 -50.86 -0.91
C GLU A 716 -17.72 -49.92 -0.03
N LYS A 717 -17.38 -50.38 1.18
CA LYS A 717 -16.65 -49.58 2.17
C LYS A 717 -15.20 -49.37 1.72
N TRP A 718 -14.77 -48.10 1.69
CA TRP A 718 -13.41 -47.69 1.34
C TRP A 718 -13.06 -46.36 2.04
N ASP A 719 -11.81 -46.17 2.47
CA ASP A 719 -11.34 -44.96 3.20
C ASP A 719 -12.27 -44.58 4.38
N GLY A 720 -12.78 -45.57 5.11
CA GLY A 720 -13.71 -45.32 6.21
C GLY A 720 -15.12 -44.88 5.80
N LYS A 721 -15.42 -44.80 4.48
CA LYS A 721 -16.73 -44.38 3.95
C LYS A 721 -17.56 -45.62 3.53
N PRO A 722 -18.91 -45.51 3.59
CA PRO A 722 -19.79 -46.63 3.27
C PRO A 722 -19.92 -46.95 1.78
N ASN A 723 -19.52 -46.01 0.93
CA ASN A 723 -19.60 -46.10 -0.52
C ASN A 723 -18.25 -45.78 -1.16
N SER A 724 -18.01 -46.25 -2.37
CA SER A 724 -16.82 -45.94 -3.16
C SER A 724 -17.14 -45.70 -4.63
N ILE A 725 -16.22 -45.04 -5.32
CA ILE A 725 -16.16 -44.93 -6.76
C ILE A 725 -14.80 -45.38 -7.27
N GLU A 726 -14.71 -45.77 -8.52
CA GLU A 726 -13.46 -46.07 -9.20
C GLU A 726 -13.23 -45.07 -10.33
N ILE A 727 -12.09 -44.37 -10.29
CA ILE A 727 -11.71 -43.32 -11.25
C ILE A 727 -10.41 -43.67 -11.93
N LYS A 728 -10.19 -43.05 -13.09
CA LYS A 728 -8.85 -42.87 -13.65
C LYS A 728 -8.21 -41.69 -12.93
N LEU A 729 -7.07 -41.90 -12.29
CA LEU A 729 -6.33 -40.86 -11.60
C LEU A 729 -5.12 -40.49 -12.44
N ALA A 730 -5.15 -39.28 -13.01
CA ALA A 730 -4.12 -38.79 -13.90
C ALA A 730 -2.80 -38.49 -13.13
N PRO A 731 -1.64 -38.54 -13.82
CA PRO A 731 -0.35 -38.21 -13.20
C PRO A 731 -0.25 -36.70 -12.97
N LEU A 732 0.48 -36.28 -11.93
CA LEU A 732 0.77 -34.87 -11.58
C LEU A 732 -0.46 -33.95 -11.81
N SER A 733 -1.60 -34.32 -11.18
CA SER A 733 -2.87 -33.72 -11.53
C SER A 733 -3.79 -33.46 -10.32
N VAL A 734 -4.66 -32.49 -10.49
CA VAL A 734 -5.84 -32.27 -9.69
C VAL A 734 -7.09 -32.58 -10.52
N GLN A 735 -8.03 -33.33 -9.91
CA GLN A 735 -9.32 -33.63 -10.54
C GLN A 735 -10.43 -33.26 -9.56
N VAL A 736 -11.48 -32.62 -10.07
CA VAL A 736 -12.64 -32.19 -9.29
C VAL A 736 -13.89 -32.86 -9.82
N PHE A 737 -14.66 -33.49 -8.91
CA PHE A 737 -15.92 -34.16 -9.23
C PHE A 737 -17.07 -33.47 -8.51
N GLN A 738 -18.08 -33.05 -9.25
CA GLN A 738 -19.36 -32.62 -8.69
C GLN A 738 -20.14 -33.82 -8.15
N CYS A 739 -20.55 -33.73 -6.88
CA CYS A 739 -21.20 -34.81 -6.17
C CYS A 739 -22.71 -34.60 -6.09
N THR A 740 -23.50 -35.48 -6.69
CA THR A 740 -24.96 -35.43 -6.63
C THR A 740 -25.51 -36.62 -5.84
N LYS A 741 -26.18 -36.36 -4.70
CA LYS A 741 -26.80 -37.36 -3.88
C LYS A 741 -28.01 -37.96 -4.60
N VAL A 742 -28.08 -39.33 -4.67
CA VAL A 742 -29.27 -40.02 -5.18
C VAL A 742 -30.19 -40.35 -4.01
N ALA A 743 -31.46 -39.96 -4.13
CA ALA A 743 -32.46 -40.32 -3.14
C ALA A 743 -32.61 -41.86 -3.11
N VAL A 744 -32.31 -42.46 -1.96
CA VAL A 744 -32.58 -43.91 -1.76
C VAL A 744 -34.10 -44.06 -1.70
N LYS A 745 -34.71 -44.67 -2.73
CA LYS A 745 -36.10 -45.11 -2.61
C LYS A 745 -36.14 -46.08 -1.43
N ARG A 746 -36.75 -45.66 -0.30
CA ARG A 746 -37.10 -46.64 0.75
C ARG A 746 -37.98 -47.69 0.11
N LYS A 747 -37.51 -48.93 -0.01
CA LYS A 747 -38.41 -50.04 -0.25
C LYS A 747 -39.43 -49.99 0.87
N LYS A 748 -40.69 -49.74 0.52
CA LYS A 748 -41.78 -49.97 1.45
C LYS A 748 -41.69 -51.47 1.82
N ALA A 749 -41.50 -51.73 3.11
CA ALA A 749 -41.58 -53.05 3.67
C ALA A 749 -43.03 -53.57 3.59
#